data_34ef44e56fa20df67c557fa8376fee8c
#
_entry.id   34ef44e56fa20df67c557fa8376fee8c
#
_cell.length_a   1.000
_cell.length_b   1.000
_cell.length_c   1.000
_cell.angle_alpha   90.00
_cell.angle_beta   90.00
_cell.angle_gamma   90.00
#
_symmetry.space_group_name_H-M   'P 1'
#
loop_
_entity.id
_entity.type
_entity.pdbx_description
1 polymer ?
#
loop_
_entity_poly.entity_id
_entity_poly.type
_entity_poly.pdbx_seq_one_letter_code
_entity_poly.pdbx_strand_id
1 'polypeptide(L)'
;MFTRRALPFILPLCTATPVLAQEQPDPRTLIPQQTLNALAQHISGVQALHNVMEMCPYERNRPPEEYAGTYREAAYAEAKAKEYGFSDVHIERFPLGTRQWDGEMAELWVTEPGAPQLVTSYRDIAATLATGSHSADVTADLVYVGRGDSADDYKDKDVKGKIVLCSGPVGAAHNLAVRQFGAEGVVSFFNGTGKPVDRPDQIGWSGIGGGPAANPPAKTTWGFILSLRMGLDLLARLEKHQHVKVHAVVKATEYDAPMQVVVATIPGDGSTNEEFHFTAHLFEGIAKQGANDNCGGPATQLEAGRAWIAMINEGLLPKPRRTVRFLWVPEISGTRAYLKAHPDLAARAVASISTDMVGANQSVNHNSLHLNQTMYSIPSVLNDVSRQFFEYVGETNREKLHNRRIAYAFSNPIVDPSGTHDPFWYHIEKFYGASDHQVHLDWDPRIPAVQFGNWPDAVYHSSDDSPSNQDPTQMKRAAFLMVTVGSTFANAGPAEAVAISQVALGYAQQRIAADLGNALLLLSTSTADTLQTNYKEALNVVSQAYARERTDLRSATSLATGDKNAVSAITALEQSLGLSEPIDTARVQAAYKLAASRLNVPVLETPVPTDAETAASKLIPSKKPGSTTQPSGPPAPRDPNAPPPPLAGYYAMEARNFADGTRSILEIRNALAAEFGPVAVDDVVRFFRDAEKAGTFTIATKTEPLKSKKKK
;
A
#
# COMPACT_ATOMS: atom_id res chain seq x y z
N MET A 1 -32.43 -71.17 -55.29
CA MET A 1 -33.40 -70.45 -54.48
C MET A 1 -32.95 -70.52 -53.03
N PHE A 2 -32.25 -69.54 -52.53
CA PHE A 2 -31.82 -69.45 -51.13
C PHE A 2 -32.40 -68.18 -50.54
N THR A 3 -33.36 -68.33 -49.67
CA THR A 3 -33.98 -67.28 -48.91
C THR A 3 -33.10 -66.94 -47.71
N ARG A 4 -32.52 -65.72 -47.67
CA ARG A 4 -31.84 -65.13 -46.47
C ARG A 4 -32.90 -64.53 -45.55
N ARG A 5 -33.04 -65.09 -44.36
CA ARG A 5 -33.74 -64.43 -43.22
C ARG A 5 -32.83 -63.39 -42.60
N ALA A 6 -33.30 -62.15 -42.55
CA ALA A 6 -32.67 -61.07 -41.79
C ALA A 6 -33.16 -61.14 -40.36
N LEU A 7 -32.24 -61.20 -39.37
CA LEU A 7 -32.51 -61.01 -37.97
C LEU A 7 -32.39 -59.49 -37.68
N PRO A 8 -33.31 -58.88 -36.93
CA PRO A 8 -33.17 -57.50 -36.49
C PRO A 8 -32.19 -57.45 -35.30
N PHE A 9 -31.11 -56.69 -35.46
CA PHE A 9 -30.22 -56.30 -34.36
C PHE A 9 -30.93 -55.19 -33.57
N ILE A 10 -31.39 -55.50 -32.37
CA ILE A 10 -31.82 -54.46 -31.37
C ILE A 10 -30.58 -54.01 -30.63
N LEU A 11 -30.06 -52.81 -30.94
CA LEU A 11 -29.09 -52.13 -30.13
C LEU A 11 -29.82 -51.58 -28.87
N PRO A 12 -29.36 -51.90 -27.65
CA PRO A 12 -29.86 -51.21 -26.48
C PRO A 12 -29.34 -49.76 -26.50
N LEU A 13 -30.25 -48.82 -26.60
CA LEU A 13 -29.97 -47.40 -26.34
C LEU A 13 -29.64 -47.28 -24.84
N CYS A 14 -28.37 -47.33 -24.48
CA CYS A 14 -27.91 -46.86 -23.18
C CYS A 14 -28.12 -45.33 -23.16
N THR A 15 -29.22 -44.89 -22.59
CA THR A 15 -29.34 -43.51 -22.14
C THR A 15 -28.38 -43.32 -20.97
N ALA A 16 -27.14 -42.96 -21.28
CA ALA A 16 -26.25 -42.41 -20.31
C ALA A 16 -26.83 -41.05 -19.89
N THR A 17 -27.57 -41.00 -18.79
CA THR A 17 -27.76 -39.75 -18.05
C THR A 17 -26.39 -39.19 -17.81
N PRO A 18 -26.10 -37.93 -18.24
CA PRO A 18 -24.86 -37.30 -17.82
C PRO A 18 -24.93 -37.20 -16.29
N VAL A 19 -24.15 -38.04 -15.60
CA VAL A 19 -23.75 -37.76 -14.22
C VAL A 19 -22.99 -36.46 -14.36
N LEU A 20 -23.63 -35.34 -14.04
CA LEU A 20 -22.94 -34.09 -13.77
C LEU A 20 -21.93 -34.46 -12.69
N ALA A 21 -20.69 -34.69 -13.08
CA ALA A 21 -19.60 -34.81 -12.15
C ALA A 21 -19.66 -33.53 -11.32
N GLN A 22 -19.98 -33.65 -10.05
CA GLN A 22 -19.89 -32.55 -9.12
C GLN A 22 -18.43 -32.09 -9.17
N GLU A 23 -18.18 -30.94 -9.81
CA GLU A 23 -16.83 -30.42 -9.90
C GLU A 23 -16.31 -30.29 -8.47
N GLN A 24 -15.21 -30.97 -8.19
CA GLN A 24 -14.52 -30.83 -6.90
C GLN A 24 -13.98 -29.40 -6.85
N PRO A 25 -14.06 -28.74 -5.68
CA PRO A 25 -13.39 -27.44 -5.48
C PRO A 25 -11.92 -27.56 -5.88
N ASP A 26 -11.36 -26.52 -6.50
CA ASP A 26 -9.91 -26.50 -6.71
C ASP A 26 -9.24 -26.58 -5.34
N PRO A 27 -8.38 -27.59 -5.07
CA PRO A 27 -7.76 -27.74 -3.76
C PRO A 27 -6.89 -26.55 -3.35
N ARG A 28 -6.62 -25.62 -4.26
CA ARG A 28 -5.87 -24.39 -4.02
C ARG A 28 -6.75 -23.23 -3.56
N THR A 29 -8.08 -23.34 -3.58
CA THR A 29 -8.97 -22.23 -3.18
C THR A 29 -10.21 -22.74 -2.44
N LEU A 30 -10.88 -21.83 -1.73
CA LEU A 30 -12.17 -22.08 -1.06
C LEU A 30 -13.38 -21.89 -2.00
N ILE A 31 -13.15 -21.38 -3.22
CA ILE A 31 -14.20 -21.10 -4.20
C ILE A 31 -14.23 -22.23 -5.24
N PRO A 32 -15.43 -22.77 -5.58
CA PRO A 32 -15.58 -23.79 -6.63
C PRO A 32 -14.98 -23.34 -7.98
N GLN A 33 -14.33 -24.26 -8.69
CA GLN A 33 -13.68 -23.97 -9.97
C GLN A 33 -14.65 -23.41 -11.01
N GLN A 34 -15.90 -23.85 -11.03
CA GLN A 34 -16.93 -23.33 -11.93
C GLN A 34 -17.17 -21.84 -11.68
N THR A 35 -17.25 -21.42 -10.42
CA THR A 35 -17.40 -20.00 -10.04
C THR A 35 -16.17 -19.20 -10.45
N LEU A 36 -14.95 -19.72 -10.23
CA LEU A 36 -13.72 -19.06 -10.68
C LEU A 36 -13.65 -18.91 -12.20
N ASN A 37 -14.08 -19.93 -12.95
CA ASN A 37 -14.15 -19.87 -14.41
C ASN A 37 -15.19 -18.84 -14.89
N ALA A 38 -16.36 -18.81 -14.28
CA ALA A 38 -17.39 -17.81 -14.60
C ALA A 38 -16.87 -16.39 -14.30
N LEU A 39 -16.24 -16.19 -13.16
CA LEU A 39 -15.66 -14.89 -12.79
C LEU A 39 -14.60 -14.43 -13.81
N ALA A 40 -13.70 -15.32 -14.21
CA ALA A 40 -12.69 -15.02 -15.23
C ALA A 40 -13.30 -14.61 -16.60
N GLN A 41 -14.52 -15.07 -16.91
CA GLN A 41 -15.26 -14.67 -18.11
C GLN A 41 -16.01 -13.34 -17.95
N HIS A 42 -16.51 -13.03 -16.76
CA HIS A 42 -17.28 -11.82 -16.50
C HIS A 42 -16.42 -10.56 -16.38
N ILE A 43 -15.17 -10.71 -15.97
CA ILE A 43 -14.24 -9.57 -15.83
C ILE A 43 -13.62 -9.24 -17.18
N SER A 44 -13.69 -7.94 -17.55
CA SER A 44 -13.06 -7.38 -18.74
C SER A 44 -11.95 -6.41 -18.34
N GLY A 45 -10.70 -6.75 -18.62
CA GLY A 45 -9.57 -5.85 -18.45
C GLY A 45 -9.63 -4.63 -19.37
N VAL A 46 -10.17 -4.80 -20.58
CA VAL A 46 -10.41 -3.68 -21.51
C VAL A 46 -11.42 -2.69 -20.94
N GLN A 47 -12.49 -3.15 -20.28
CA GLN A 47 -13.44 -2.25 -19.66
C GLN A 47 -12.81 -1.46 -18.51
N ALA A 48 -11.96 -2.10 -17.72
CA ALA A 48 -11.19 -1.41 -16.68
C ALA A 48 -10.23 -0.37 -17.30
N LEU A 49 -9.54 -0.69 -18.39
CA LEU A 49 -8.70 0.26 -19.11
C LEU A 49 -9.49 1.43 -19.68
N HIS A 50 -10.69 1.22 -20.21
CA HIS A 50 -11.56 2.32 -20.67
C HIS A 50 -11.92 3.25 -19.50
N ASN A 51 -12.21 2.70 -18.31
CA ASN A 51 -12.45 3.53 -17.14
C ASN A 51 -11.20 4.38 -16.77
N VAL A 52 -9.98 3.84 -16.89
CA VAL A 52 -8.75 4.61 -16.70
C VAL A 52 -8.67 5.77 -17.69
N MET A 53 -8.90 5.48 -18.99
CA MET A 53 -8.80 6.49 -20.05
C MET A 53 -9.76 7.66 -19.85
N GLU A 54 -10.93 7.41 -19.28
CA GLU A 54 -11.93 8.45 -19.00
C GLU A 54 -11.63 9.24 -17.71
N MET A 55 -11.00 8.61 -16.71
CA MET A 55 -10.62 9.26 -15.46
C MET A 55 -9.29 10.00 -15.57
N CYS A 56 -8.38 9.52 -16.42
CA CYS A 56 -7.03 10.01 -16.57
C CYS A 56 -7.00 11.23 -17.51
N PRO A 57 -7.00 12.47 -17.00
CA PRO A 57 -6.98 13.64 -17.83
C PRO A 57 -5.62 13.80 -18.50
N TYR A 58 -5.62 14.18 -19.77
CA TYR A 58 -4.38 14.52 -20.50
C TYR A 58 -3.73 15.79 -19.96
N GLU A 59 -4.53 16.69 -19.39
CA GLU A 59 -4.08 17.95 -18.79
C GLU A 59 -4.69 18.09 -17.39
N ARG A 60 -3.88 18.48 -16.43
CA ARG A 60 -4.31 18.75 -15.05
C ARG A 60 -4.71 20.20 -14.82
N ASN A 61 -5.00 20.91 -15.86
CA ASN A 61 -5.52 22.26 -15.78
C ASN A 61 -7.03 22.19 -15.53
N ARG A 62 -7.44 22.28 -14.26
CA ARG A 62 -8.85 22.28 -13.90
C ARG A 62 -9.44 23.67 -14.07
N PRO A 63 -10.61 23.79 -14.72
CA PRO A 63 -11.31 25.06 -14.71
C PRO A 63 -11.71 25.41 -13.26
N PRO A 64 -11.70 26.70 -12.87
CA PRO A 64 -12.02 27.15 -11.50
C PRO A 64 -13.37 26.63 -10.97
N GLU A 65 -14.35 26.43 -11.85
CA GLU A 65 -15.69 25.95 -11.53
C GLU A 65 -15.65 24.49 -11.00
N GLU A 66 -14.68 23.71 -11.40
CA GLU A 66 -14.53 22.32 -10.94
C GLU A 66 -14.13 22.25 -9.47
N TYR A 67 -13.33 23.20 -8.96
CA TYR A 67 -12.99 23.31 -7.54
C TYR A 67 -14.18 23.71 -6.66
N ALA A 68 -15.08 24.54 -7.18
CA ALA A 68 -16.32 24.92 -6.50
C ALA A 68 -17.42 23.86 -6.67
N GLY A 69 -17.32 23.01 -7.67
CA GLY A 69 -18.32 22.03 -8.08
C GLY A 69 -17.96 20.59 -7.71
N THR A 70 -17.92 19.74 -8.73
CA THR A 70 -17.57 18.32 -8.63
C THR A 70 -16.37 18.04 -9.53
N TYR A 71 -15.38 17.37 -8.99
CA TYR A 71 -14.20 16.95 -9.76
C TYR A 71 -14.61 15.94 -10.83
N ARG A 72 -14.05 16.08 -12.00
CA ARG A 72 -14.36 15.28 -13.18
C ARG A 72 -14.22 13.77 -12.90
N GLU A 73 -13.19 13.36 -12.22
CA GLU A 73 -12.96 11.97 -11.84
C GLU A 73 -14.04 11.47 -10.88
N ALA A 74 -14.43 12.28 -9.89
CA ALA A 74 -15.48 11.94 -8.96
C ALA A 74 -16.84 11.82 -9.64
N ALA A 75 -17.16 12.76 -10.55
CA ALA A 75 -18.38 12.74 -11.34
C ALA A 75 -18.45 11.50 -12.25
N TYR A 76 -17.32 11.14 -12.88
CA TYR A 76 -17.22 9.95 -13.71
C TYR A 76 -17.43 8.68 -12.88
N ALA A 77 -16.72 8.53 -11.76
CA ALA A 77 -16.81 7.37 -10.90
C ALA A 77 -18.24 7.19 -10.35
N GLU A 78 -18.88 8.29 -9.92
CA GLU A 78 -20.30 8.27 -9.48
C GLU A 78 -21.24 7.82 -10.59
N ALA A 79 -21.12 8.40 -11.78
CA ALA A 79 -21.98 8.07 -12.93
C ALA A 79 -21.77 6.61 -13.36
N LYS A 80 -20.53 6.15 -13.43
CA LYS A 80 -20.19 4.80 -13.86
C LYS A 80 -20.62 3.74 -12.85
N ALA A 81 -20.50 4.03 -11.55
CA ALA A 81 -21.01 3.15 -10.51
C ALA A 81 -22.53 2.99 -10.60
N LYS A 82 -23.28 4.09 -10.86
CA LYS A 82 -24.73 4.03 -11.09
C LYS A 82 -25.07 3.18 -12.32
N GLU A 83 -24.34 3.38 -13.43
CA GLU A 83 -24.50 2.59 -14.67
C GLU A 83 -24.26 1.09 -14.44
N TYR A 84 -23.27 0.74 -13.63
CA TYR A 84 -22.89 -0.65 -13.33
C TYR A 84 -23.80 -1.32 -12.29
N GLY A 85 -24.77 -0.60 -11.74
CA GLY A 85 -25.77 -1.14 -10.84
C GLY A 85 -25.38 -1.16 -9.36
N PHE A 86 -24.36 -0.41 -8.97
CA PHE A 86 -24.08 -0.19 -7.55
C PHE A 86 -25.25 0.52 -6.87
N SER A 87 -25.39 0.29 -5.59
CA SER A 87 -26.38 0.95 -4.72
C SER A 87 -25.71 2.04 -3.89
N ASP A 88 -26.51 2.95 -3.31
CA ASP A 88 -26.07 4.02 -2.41
C ASP A 88 -24.88 4.83 -2.98
N VAL A 89 -25.00 5.21 -4.28
CA VAL A 89 -23.92 5.91 -4.98
C VAL A 89 -24.08 7.41 -4.81
N HIS A 90 -23.11 8.03 -4.13
CA HIS A 90 -23.09 9.47 -3.86
C HIS A 90 -21.67 10.01 -3.61
N ILE A 91 -21.55 11.34 -3.61
CA ILE A 91 -20.29 12.03 -3.28
C ILE A 91 -20.45 12.76 -1.96
N GLU A 92 -19.60 12.43 -0.99
CA GLU A 92 -19.45 13.18 0.26
C GLU A 92 -18.31 14.20 0.17
N ARG A 93 -18.48 15.32 0.86
CA ARG A 93 -17.52 16.43 0.85
C ARG A 93 -16.98 16.72 2.25
N PHE A 94 -15.67 16.81 2.38
CA PHE A 94 -14.98 17.07 3.64
C PHE A 94 -14.05 18.28 3.51
N PRO A 95 -13.85 19.07 4.57
CA PRO A 95 -12.85 20.14 4.56
C PRO A 95 -11.44 19.59 4.27
N LEU A 96 -10.71 20.21 3.35
CA LEU A 96 -9.32 19.83 3.08
C LEU A 96 -8.37 20.31 4.18
N GLY A 97 -8.68 21.41 4.88
CA GLY A 97 -7.81 22.03 5.90
C GLY A 97 -6.67 22.87 5.33
N THR A 98 -6.42 22.80 4.03
CA THR A 98 -5.47 23.60 3.25
C THR A 98 -6.12 24.02 1.95
N ARG A 99 -5.48 24.97 1.22
CA ARG A 99 -5.95 25.33 -0.12
C ARG A 99 -5.39 24.34 -1.14
N GLN A 100 -6.18 24.06 -2.17
CA GLN A 100 -5.78 23.25 -3.31
C GLN A 100 -5.00 24.11 -4.29
N TRP A 101 -3.76 23.73 -4.61
CA TRP A 101 -2.95 24.38 -5.62
C TRP A 101 -3.19 23.76 -7.00
N ASP A 102 -3.22 24.60 -8.06
CA ASP A 102 -3.17 24.14 -9.45
C ASP A 102 -2.38 25.13 -10.33
N GLY A 103 -1.70 24.58 -11.34
CA GLY A 103 -1.09 25.34 -12.41
C GLY A 103 -2.11 25.65 -13.50
N GLU A 104 -2.14 26.91 -13.96
CA GLU A 104 -2.96 27.33 -15.08
C GLU A 104 -2.15 27.34 -16.39
N MET A 105 -0.90 27.82 -16.30
CA MET A 105 0.03 27.92 -17.39
C MET A 105 1.46 27.98 -16.86
N ALA A 106 2.40 27.33 -17.53
CA ALA A 106 3.81 27.58 -17.31
C ALA A 106 4.60 27.32 -18.59
N GLU A 107 5.52 28.20 -18.93
CA GLU A 107 6.42 28.07 -20.07
C GLU A 107 7.82 28.49 -19.68
N LEU A 108 8.82 27.75 -20.13
CA LEU A 108 10.23 28.08 -19.99
C LEU A 108 10.86 28.24 -21.38
N TRP A 109 11.43 29.40 -21.66
CA TRP A 109 12.04 29.76 -22.93
C TRP A 109 13.52 30.09 -22.77
N VAL A 110 14.37 29.64 -23.68
CA VAL A 110 15.71 30.23 -23.89
C VAL A 110 15.53 31.45 -24.79
N THR A 111 15.87 32.64 -24.32
CA THR A 111 15.74 33.87 -25.06
C THR A 111 17.07 34.37 -25.64
N GLU A 112 18.20 33.97 -25.06
CA GLU A 112 19.55 34.22 -25.55
C GLU A 112 20.43 33.00 -25.31
N PRO A 113 21.34 32.67 -26.23
CA PRO A 113 21.62 33.33 -27.53
C PRO A 113 20.63 32.90 -28.60
N GLY A 114 20.41 33.79 -29.57
CA GLY A 114 19.64 33.51 -30.79
C GLY A 114 18.15 33.82 -30.67
N ALA A 115 17.34 33.21 -31.54
CA ALA A 115 15.88 33.35 -31.46
C ALA A 115 15.31 32.60 -30.27
N PRO A 116 14.20 33.08 -29.65
CA PRO A 116 13.55 32.38 -28.54
C PRO A 116 13.18 30.96 -28.88
N GLN A 117 13.49 30.02 -27.96
CA GLN A 117 13.23 28.60 -28.11
C GLN A 117 12.46 28.12 -26.88
N LEU A 118 11.30 27.52 -27.09
CA LEU A 118 10.55 26.87 -25.99
C LEU A 118 11.31 25.63 -25.51
N VAL A 119 11.56 25.55 -24.20
CA VAL A 119 12.18 24.39 -23.56
C VAL A 119 11.11 23.41 -23.09
N THR A 120 10.10 23.91 -22.40
CA THR A 120 8.99 23.10 -21.86
C THR A 120 7.75 23.96 -21.62
N SER A 121 6.58 23.31 -21.61
CA SER A 121 5.29 23.94 -21.39
C SER A 121 4.43 23.05 -20.49
N TYR A 122 3.76 23.64 -19.51
CA TYR A 122 2.78 22.97 -18.63
C TYR A 122 1.63 22.35 -19.44
N ARG A 123 1.25 22.99 -20.53
CA ARG A 123 0.19 22.48 -21.41
C ARG A 123 0.56 21.14 -22.04
N ASP A 124 1.83 20.99 -22.43
CA ASP A 124 2.30 19.77 -23.06
C ASP A 124 2.60 18.68 -22.01
N ILE A 125 3.26 19.07 -20.90
CA ILE A 125 3.65 18.16 -19.83
C ILE A 125 3.44 18.86 -18.49
N ALA A 126 2.35 18.57 -17.78
CA ALA A 126 2.00 19.23 -16.52
C ALA A 126 3.05 19.00 -15.41
N ALA A 127 3.72 17.86 -15.39
CA ALA A 127 4.77 17.54 -14.42
C ALA A 127 5.99 18.48 -14.49
N THR A 128 6.11 19.30 -15.55
CA THR A 128 7.21 20.27 -15.68
C THR A 128 7.14 21.41 -14.68
N LEU A 129 5.95 21.74 -14.15
CA LEU A 129 5.79 22.79 -13.14
C LEU A 129 5.78 22.17 -11.73
N ALA A 130 6.74 22.55 -10.91
CA ALA A 130 6.80 22.09 -9.53
C ALA A 130 5.56 22.54 -8.75
N THR A 131 4.87 21.57 -8.09
CA THR A 131 3.73 21.88 -7.23
C THR A 131 4.10 22.91 -6.16
N GLY A 132 3.22 23.85 -5.89
CA GLY A 132 3.47 24.96 -4.97
C GLY A 132 4.22 26.14 -5.58
N SER A 133 4.43 26.15 -6.91
CA SER A 133 4.95 27.31 -7.64
C SER A 133 3.95 28.47 -7.61
N HIS A 134 4.47 29.69 -7.48
CA HIS A 134 3.69 30.93 -7.54
C HIS A 134 3.81 31.56 -8.91
N SER A 135 2.81 32.38 -9.27
CA SER A 135 2.80 33.11 -10.55
C SER A 135 4.01 34.03 -10.67
N ALA A 136 4.62 34.05 -11.84
CA ALA A 136 5.80 34.84 -12.15
C ALA A 136 5.90 35.11 -13.67
N ASP A 137 6.59 36.20 -14.01
CA ASP A 137 7.00 36.54 -15.38
C ASP A 137 8.40 37.16 -15.27
N VAL A 138 9.44 36.34 -15.49
CA VAL A 138 10.83 36.69 -15.17
C VAL A 138 11.76 36.29 -16.31
N THR A 139 12.62 37.21 -16.73
CA THR A 139 13.74 36.95 -17.66
C THR A 139 15.05 37.21 -16.93
N ALA A 140 15.92 36.20 -16.81
CA ALA A 140 17.21 36.31 -16.13
C ALA A 140 18.26 35.35 -16.70
N ASP A 141 19.52 35.56 -16.29
CA ASP A 141 20.62 34.68 -16.66
C ASP A 141 20.47 33.32 -15.97
N LEU A 142 20.83 32.24 -16.67
CA LEU A 142 20.86 30.89 -16.17
C LEU A 142 22.24 30.54 -15.58
N VAL A 143 22.28 30.02 -14.36
CA VAL A 143 23.53 29.64 -13.68
C VAL A 143 23.45 28.19 -13.19
N TYR A 144 24.39 27.35 -13.62
CA TYR A 144 24.48 25.96 -13.15
C TYR A 144 25.24 25.87 -11.81
N VAL A 145 24.64 25.21 -10.82
CA VAL A 145 25.20 25.07 -9.46
C VAL A 145 25.60 23.64 -9.09
N GLY A 146 25.51 22.69 -10.01
CA GLY A 146 25.71 21.27 -9.69
C GLY A 146 24.40 20.64 -9.19
N ARG A 147 24.43 19.89 -8.06
CA ARG A 147 23.20 19.30 -7.53
C ARG A 147 22.26 20.35 -6.92
N GLY A 148 22.79 21.40 -6.32
CA GLY A 148 22.01 22.49 -5.72
C GLY A 148 21.33 22.12 -4.39
N ASP A 149 21.61 20.95 -3.82
CA ASP A 149 21.00 20.46 -2.57
C ASP A 149 21.93 20.62 -1.34
N SER A 150 23.10 21.23 -1.53
CA SER A 150 24.07 21.60 -0.50
C SER A 150 24.46 23.05 -0.62
N ALA A 151 24.71 23.72 0.51
CA ALA A 151 25.24 25.10 0.52
C ALA A 151 26.59 25.20 -0.19
N ASP A 152 27.37 24.13 -0.23
CA ASP A 152 28.67 24.08 -0.93
C ASP A 152 28.53 24.22 -2.44
N ASP A 153 27.41 23.81 -3.02
CA ASP A 153 27.14 23.95 -4.46
C ASP A 153 27.04 25.42 -4.92
N TYR A 154 26.79 26.34 -3.98
CA TYR A 154 26.63 27.78 -4.24
C TYR A 154 27.92 28.59 -3.94
N LYS A 155 29.00 27.95 -3.45
CA LYS A 155 30.28 28.62 -3.24
C LYS A 155 30.79 29.18 -4.57
N ASP A 156 31.21 30.45 -4.56
CA ASP A 156 31.74 31.16 -5.70
C ASP A 156 30.77 31.27 -6.91
N LYS A 157 29.47 31.09 -6.66
CA LYS A 157 28.38 31.26 -7.64
C LYS A 157 27.58 32.51 -7.34
N ASP A 158 27.53 33.43 -8.30
CA ASP A 158 26.61 34.56 -8.24
C ASP A 158 25.22 34.16 -8.75
N VAL A 159 24.31 33.82 -7.83
CA VAL A 159 22.93 33.36 -8.15
C VAL A 159 21.87 34.40 -7.81
N LYS A 160 22.23 35.49 -7.12
CA LYS A 160 21.26 36.49 -6.72
C LYS A 160 20.61 37.18 -7.92
N GLY A 161 19.27 37.15 -7.98
CA GLY A 161 18.51 37.72 -9.10
C GLY A 161 18.64 36.93 -10.40
N LYS A 162 19.22 35.73 -10.36
CA LYS A 162 19.36 34.82 -11.52
C LYS A 162 18.48 33.59 -11.37
N ILE A 163 18.40 32.78 -12.41
CA ILE A 163 17.69 31.51 -12.43
C ILE A 163 18.74 30.39 -12.29
N VAL A 164 18.49 29.49 -11.34
CA VAL A 164 19.41 28.39 -11.04
C VAL A 164 19.04 27.16 -11.85
N LEU A 165 20.01 26.57 -12.58
CA LEU A 165 19.94 25.22 -13.13
C LEU A 165 20.63 24.25 -12.19
N CYS A 166 19.99 23.10 -11.87
CA CYS A 166 20.56 22.06 -11.00
C CYS A 166 20.20 20.65 -11.45
N SER A 167 21.01 19.68 -11.00
CA SER A 167 20.76 18.24 -11.24
C SER A 167 20.21 17.50 -10.01
N GLY A 168 19.92 18.19 -8.91
CA GLY A 168 19.32 17.65 -7.69
C GLY A 168 17.84 18.02 -7.52
N PRO A 169 17.18 17.55 -6.45
CA PRO A 169 15.75 17.74 -6.22
C PRO A 169 15.35 19.23 -6.19
N VAL A 170 14.33 19.60 -6.98
CA VAL A 170 13.89 20.99 -7.14
C VAL A 170 13.53 21.67 -5.80
N GLY A 171 12.87 20.94 -4.88
CA GLY A 171 12.47 21.47 -3.57
C GLY A 171 13.67 21.79 -2.67
N ALA A 172 14.68 20.93 -2.63
CA ALA A 172 15.92 21.15 -1.89
C ALA A 172 16.70 22.34 -2.49
N ALA A 173 16.86 22.33 -3.82
CA ALA A 173 17.55 23.43 -4.52
C ALA A 173 16.81 24.77 -4.34
N HIS A 174 15.47 24.80 -4.42
CA HIS A 174 14.67 26.01 -4.19
C HIS A 174 14.85 26.57 -2.77
N ASN A 175 14.90 25.72 -1.76
CA ASN A 175 15.12 26.16 -0.37
C ASN A 175 16.47 26.87 -0.20
N LEU A 176 17.51 26.42 -0.90
CA LEU A 176 18.82 27.08 -0.86
C LEU A 176 18.88 28.26 -1.85
N ALA A 177 18.67 28.03 -3.13
CA ALA A 177 18.83 29.05 -4.18
C ALA A 177 17.96 30.28 -3.93
N VAL A 178 16.66 30.10 -3.70
CA VAL A 178 15.71 31.21 -3.58
C VAL A 178 15.70 31.79 -2.17
N ARG A 179 15.50 30.92 -1.16
CA ARG A 179 15.26 31.41 0.20
C ARG A 179 16.54 31.86 0.89
N GLN A 180 17.69 31.26 0.58
CA GLN A 180 18.95 31.59 1.23
C GLN A 180 19.83 32.50 0.35
N PHE A 181 19.95 32.21 -0.95
CA PHE A 181 20.89 32.92 -1.84
C PHE A 181 20.23 33.95 -2.78
N GLY A 182 18.89 34.08 -2.78
CA GLY A 182 18.18 35.16 -3.45
C GLY A 182 18.03 34.98 -4.97
N ALA A 183 18.03 33.77 -5.47
CA ALA A 183 17.68 33.46 -6.86
C ALA A 183 16.19 33.77 -7.15
N GLU A 184 15.85 34.01 -8.41
CA GLU A 184 14.47 34.25 -8.86
C GLU A 184 13.64 32.95 -8.95
N GLY A 185 14.26 31.84 -9.32
CA GLY A 185 13.62 30.53 -9.40
C GLY A 185 14.61 29.42 -9.71
N VAL A 186 14.10 28.19 -9.82
CA VAL A 186 14.92 26.98 -10.01
C VAL A 186 14.42 26.17 -11.21
N VAL A 187 15.35 25.70 -12.01
CA VAL A 187 15.15 24.73 -13.09
C VAL A 187 15.96 23.48 -12.74
N SER A 188 15.28 22.37 -12.50
CA SER A 188 15.92 21.10 -12.13
C SER A 188 15.70 20.07 -13.22
N PHE A 189 16.72 19.24 -13.52
CA PHE A 189 16.59 18.07 -14.40
C PHE A 189 16.81 16.76 -13.60
N PHE A 190 16.42 16.78 -12.33
CA PHE A 190 16.42 15.61 -11.48
C PHE A 190 15.15 14.78 -11.69
N ASN A 191 15.30 13.53 -12.08
CA ASN A 191 14.22 12.55 -12.08
C ASN A 191 14.46 11.59 -10.91
N GLY A 192 13.63 11.69 -9.87
CA GLY A 192 13.72 10.89 -8.64
C GLY A 192 13.24 9.45 -8.80
N THR A 193 12.50 9.16 -9.86
CA THR A 193 11.91 7.86 -10.15
C THR A 193 12.51 7.26 -11.42
N GLY A 194 12.75 5.97 -11.43
CA GLY A 194 13.31 5.27 -12.57
C GLY A 194 14.80 5.56 -12.84
N LYS A 195 15.24 5.17 -14.01
CA LYS A 195 16.62 5.39 -14.50
C LYS A 195 16.60 6.45 -15.59
N PRO A 196 17.01 7.69 -15.29
CA PRO A 196 16.92 8.79 -16.25
C PRO A 196 17.59 8.52 -17.60
N VAL A 197 18.65 7.69 -17.60
CA VAL A 197 19.37 7.31 -18.84
C VAL A 197 18.51 6.41 -19.73
N ASP A 198 17.70 5.52 -19.15
CA ASP A 198 16.82 4.63 -19.90
C ASP A 198 15.57 5.36 -20.41
N ARG A 199 15.15 6.44 -19.71
CA ARG A 199 13.99 7.27 -20.02
C ARG A 199 14.37 8.76 -20.05
N PRO A 200 15.19 9.20 -21.03
CA PRO A 200 15.81 10.52 -21.04
C PRO A 200 14.81 11.68 -21.25
N ASP A 201 13.60 11.39 -21.70
CA ASP A 201 12.54 12.39 -21.93
C ASP A 201 11.49 12.43 -20.81
N GLN A 202 11.54 11.49 -19.85
CA GLN A 202 10.65 11.46 -18.71
C GLN A 202 10.91 12.65 -17.77
N ILE A 203 9.82 13.27 -17.32
CA ILE A 203 9.84 14.32 -16.30
C ILE A 203 9.22 13.78 -15.03
N GLY A 204 10.01 13.69 -13.95
CA GLY A 204 9.51 13.29 -12.63
C GLY A 204 8.75 14.44 -11.97
N TRP A 205 7.58 14.16 -11.38
CA TRP A 205 6.88 15.14 -10.58
C TRP A 205 7.66 15.47 -9.30
N SER A 206 7.61 16.73 -8.90
CA SER A 206 8.13 17.19 -7.61
C SER A 206 7.48 18.52 -7.20
N GLY A 207 7.73 18.96 -5.98
CA GLY A 207 7.17 20.19 -5.43
C GLY A 207 8.21 21.11 -4.78
N ILE A 208 7.82 22.36 -4.60
CA ILE A 208 8.52 23.37 -3.82
C ILE A 208 7.64 23.83 -2.64
N GLY A 209 8.23 24.51 -1.67
CA GLY A 209 7.46 25.07 -0.55
C GLY A 209 7.47 24.25 0.73
N GLY A 210 7.81 22.96 0.67
CA GLY A 210 8.01 22.12 1.85
C GLY A 210 9.31 22.49 2.58
N GLY A 211 9.22 23.22 3.65
CA GLY A 211 10.37 23.57 4.50
C GLY A 211 9.90 24.26 5.76
N PRO A 212 10.75 24.40 6.81
CA PRO A 212 10.35 25.05 8.03
C PRO A 212 9.84 26.46 7.71
N ALA A 213 8.66 26.78 8.24
CA ALA A 213 8.10 28.13 8.13
C ALA A 213 9.10 29.11 8.72
N ALA A 214 9.81 29.84 7.85
CA ALA A 214 10.69 30.93 8.31
C ALA A 214 9.84 32.08 8.80
N ASN A 215 10.29 32.73 9.84
CA ASN A 215 9.67 33.98 10.33
C ASN A 215 10.64 35.16 10.08
N PRO A 216 10.37 36.08 9.14
CA PRO A 216 9.19 36.16 8.27
C PRO A 216 9.10 35.02 7.25
N PRO A 217 7.89 34.72 6.66
CA PRO A 217 7.75 33.68 5.67
C PRO A 217 8.74 33.88 4.53
N ALA A 218 9.51 32.83 4.24
CA ALA A 218 10.51 32.88 3.19
C ALA A 218 9.84 33.08 1.83
N LYS A 219 10.47 33.89 0.96
CA LYS A 219 10.01 34.07 -0.42
C LYS A 219 9.86 32.70 -1.08
N THR A 220 8.68 32.37 -1.58
CA THR A 220 8.43 31.24 -2.44
C THR A 220 8.20 31.78 -3.85
N THR A 221 8.85 31.20 -4.83
CA THR A 221 8.72 31.63 -6.23
C THR A 221 8.20 30.49 -7.09
N TRP A 222 9.01 29.95 -7.94
CA TRP A 222 8.62 28.90 -8.87
C TRP A 222 9.77 27.92 -9.12
N GLY A 223 9.41 26.75 -9.61
CA GLY A 223 10.35 25.73 -10.03
C GLY A 223 9.89 25.03 -11.31
N PHE A 224 10.80 24.79 -12.22
CA PHE A 224 10.59 23.89 -13.37
C PHE A 224 11.35 22.60 -13.17
N ILE A 225 10.76 21.51 -13.65
CA ILE A 225 11.37 20.20 -13.73
C ILE A 225 11.48 19.85 -15.21
N LEU A 226 12.68 19.49 -15.62
CA LEU A 226 13.01 19.13 -17.00
C LEU A 226 13.35 17.64 -17.08
N SER A 227 13.18 17.08 -18.26
CA SER A 227 13.77 15.77 -18.57
C SER A 227 15.31 15.85 -18.56
N LEU A 228 15.95 14.68 -18.43
CA LEU A 228 17.42 14.61 -18.51
C LEU A 228 17.95 15.21 -19.82
N ARG A 229 17.31 14.93 -20.95
CA ARG A 229 17.71 15.45 -22.28
C ARG A 229 17.66 16.97 -22.33
N MET A 230 16.54 17.57 -21.88
CA MET A 230 16.38 19.02 -21.84
C MET A 230 17.41 19.68 -20.93
N GLY A 231 17.64 19.11 -19.74
CA GLY A 231 18.60 19.64 -18.79
C GLY A 231 20.05 19.57 -19.28
N LEU A 232 20.44 18.47 -19.92
CA LEU A 232 21.77 18.30 -20.50
C LEU A 232 22.00 19.24 -21.70
N ASP A 233 20.97 19.56 -22.50
CA ASP A 233 21.09 20.57 -23.56
C ASP A 233 21.39 21.97 -22.99
N LEU A 234 20.65 22.37 -21.93
CA LEU A 234 20.93 23.65 -21.27
C LEU A 234 22.32 23.66 -20.61
N LEU A 235 22.74 22.59 -19.99
CA LEU A 235 24.06 22.45 -19.36
C LEU A 235 25.16 22.55 -20.41
N ALA A 236 25.03 21.86 -21.56
CA ALA A 236 26.01 21.90 -22.65
C ALA A 236 26.18 23.31 -23.27
N ARG A 237 25.11 24.13 -23.29
CA ARG A 237 25.18 25.53 -23.69
C ARG A 237 26.03 26.34 -22.68
N LEU A 238 25.81 26.17 -21.40
CA LEU A 238 26.58 26.85 -20.34
C LEU A 238 28.07 26.42 -20.36
N GLU A 239 28.37 25.13 -20.55
CA GLU A 239 29.73 24.59 -20.59
C GLU A 239 30.52 25.12 -21.79
N LYS A 240 29.85 25.44 -22.89
CA LYS A 240 30.46 26.13 -24.05
C LYS A 240 30.69 27.63 -23.81
N HIS A 241 30.55 28.08 -22.59
CA HIS A 241 30.64 29.47 -22.15
C HIS A 241 29.66 30.41 -22.88
N GLN A 242 28.52 29.88 -23.29
CA GLN A 242 27.45 30.71 -23.85
C GLN A 242 26.73 31.44 -22.72
N HIS A 243 26.47 32.72 -22.91
CA HIS A 243 25.56 33.45 -22.07
C HIS A 243 24.15 32.95 -22.36
N VAL A 244 23.51 32.28 -21.41
CA VAL A 244 22.16 31.72 -21.56
C VAL A 244 21.21 32.55 -20.69
N LYS A 245 20.24 33.18 -21.33
CA LYS A 245 19.16 33.88 -20.64
C LYS A 245 17.86 33.11 -20.86
N VAL A 246 17.11 32.95 -19.82
CA VAL A 246 15.84 32.22 -19.86
C VAL A 246 14.70 33.12 -19.39
N HIS A 247 13.53 32.93 -19.99
CA HIS A 247 12.29 33.57 -19.65
C HIS A 247 11.33 32.50 -19.08
N ALA A 248 10.90 32.68 -17.86
CA ALA A 248 9.93 31.81 -17.16
C ALA A 248 8.63 32.57 -16.98
N VAL A 249 7.55 32.03 -17.51
CA VAL A 249 6.18 32.52 -17.29
C VAL A 249 5.43 31.44 -16.51
N VAL A 250 4.85 31.79 -15.39
CA VAL A 250 4.06 30.89 -14.54
C VAL A 250 2.78 31.59 -14.12
N LYS A 251 1.66 30.91 -14.29
CA LYS A 251 0.37 31.26 -13.70
C LYS A 251 -0.11 30.06 -12.88
N ALA A 252 -0.31 30.26 -11.60
CA ALA A 252 -0.78 29.25 -10.68
C ALA A 252 -1.69 29.91 -9.65
N THR A 253 -2.68 29.17 -9.19
CA THR A 253 -3.71 29.67 -8.27
C THR A 253 -3.95 28.63 -7.16
N GLU A 254 -4.37 29.10 -6.02
CA GLU A 254 -4.83 28.28 -4.91
C GLU A 254 -6.34 28.46 -4.73
N TYR A 255 -7.05 27.36 -4.57
CA TYR A 255 -8.50 27.30 -4.43
C TYR A 255 -8.90 26.79 -3.05
N ASP A 256 -9.97 27.35 -2.48
CA ASP A 256 -10.67 26.74 -1.36
C ASP A 256 -11.61 25.64 -1.94
N ALA A 257 -11.23 24.40 -1.74
CA ALA A 257 -11.94 23.27 -2.30
C ALA A 257 -12.07 22.13 -1.28
N PRO A 258 -13.23 21.47 -1.18
CA PRO A 258 -13.39 20.31 -0.32
C PRO A 258 -12.71 19.07 -0.91
N MET A 259 -12.34 18.14 -0.06
CA MET A 259 -12.10 16.76 -0.45
C MET A 259 -13.41 16.13 -0.91
N GLN A 260 -13.38 15.34 -1.97
CA GLN A 260 -14.55 14.61 -2.48
C GLN A 260 -14.29 13.11 -2.37
N VAL A 261 -15.18 12.41 -1.67
CA VAL A 261 -15.16 10.96 -1.49
C VAL A 261 -16.36 10.39 -2.20
N VAL A 262 -16.13 9.55 -3.20
CA VAL A 262 -17.20 8.82 -3.89
C VAL A 262 -17.47 7.52 -3.15
N VAL A 263 -18.73 7.32 -2.78
CA VAL A 263 -19.19 6.14 -2.05
C VAL A 263 -20.11 5.33 -2.96
N ALA A 264 -19.94 4.00 -2.96
CA ALA A 264 -20.83 3.07 -3.64
C ALA A 264 -20.89 1.75 -2.86
N THR A 265 -21.99 0.98 -3.00
CA THR A 265 -22.14 -0.28 -2.28
C THR A 265 -22.71 -1.40 -3.15
N ILE A 266 -22.35 -2.64 -2.77
CA ILE A 266 -23.13 -3.85 -3.11
C ILE A 266 -23.84 -4.25 -1.81
N PRO A 267 -25.17 -4.15 -1.71
CA PRO A 267 -25.87 -4.35 -0.46
C PRO A 267 -25.84 -5.79 0.00
N GLY A 268 -25.63 -6.01 1.31
CA GLY A 268 -25.74 -7.31 1.95
C GLY A 268 -27.18 -7.87 1.92
N ASP A 269 -27.33 -9.15 2.27
CA ASP A 269 -28.61 -9.85 2.31
C ASP A 269 -29.48 -9.47 3.53
N GLY A 270 -28.94 -8.69 4.45
CA GLY A 270 -29.59 -8.25 5.68
C GLY A 270 -29.38 -9.19 6.89
N SER A 271 -28.61 -10.26 6.74
CA SER A 271 -28.31 -11.20 7.85
C SER A 271 -27.34 -10.63 8.88
N THR A 272 -26.60 -9.60 8.54
CA THR A 272 -25.67 -8.85 9.41
C THR A 272 -25.59 -7.39 9.00
N ASN A 273 -25.14 -6.53 9.91
CA ASN A 273 -24.80 -5.13 9.62
C ASN A 273 -23.30 -4.91 9.41
N GLU A 274 -22.52 -5.96 9.41
CA GLU A 274 -21.09 -5.89 9.12
C GLU A 274 -20.82 -5.53 7.66
N GLU A 275 -19.64 -4.97 7.41
CA GLU A 275 -19.24 -4.51 6.07
C GLU A 275 -17.84 -5.01 5.70
N PHE A 276 -17.61 -5.15 4.39
CA PHE A 276 -16.29 -5.32 3.79
C PHE A 276 -15.99 -4.10 2.94
N HIS A 277 -14.79 -3.51 3.09
CA HIS A 277 -14.44 -2.27 2.40
C HIS A 277 -13.46 -2.50 1.25
N PHE A 278 -13.67 -1.76 0.17
CA PHE A 278 -12.67 -1.49 -0.86
C PHE A 278 -12.32 -0.02 -0.83
N THR A 279 -11.04 0.31 -0.91
CA THR A 279 -10.56 1.69 -0.92
C THR A 279 -9.55 1.87 -2.03
N ALA A 280 -9.64 2.98 -2.77
CA ALA A 280 -8.63 3.38 -3.74
C ALA A 280 -8.62 4.90 -3.85
N HIS A 281 -7.44 5.51 -3.94
CA HIS A 281 -7.44 6.94 -4.15
C HIS A 281 -7.71 7.31 -5.61
N LEU A 282 -8.53 8.31 -5.78
CA LEU A 282 -8.94 8.86 -7.06
C LEU A 282 -8.19 10.16 -7.38
N PHE A 283 -7.58 10.74 -6.35
CA PHE A 283 -6.92 12.03 -6.42
C PHE A 283 -5.83 12.15 -5.33
N GLU A 284 -4.68 12.69 -5.70
CA GLU A 284 -3.56 12.91 -4.78
C GLU A 284 -2.91 14.31 -4.90
N GLY A 285 -3.42 15.16 -5.80
CA GLY A 285 -2.92 16.53 -5.99
C GLY A 285 -1.62 16.63 -6.78
N ILE A 286 -1.21 15.58 -7.48
CA ILE A 286 -0.01 15.54 -8.31
C ILE A 286 -0.36 15.91 -9.75
N ALA A 287 0.45 16.79 -10.36
CA ALA A 287 0.26 17.23 -11.75
C ALA A 287 0.81 16.18 -12.73
N LYS A 288 0.09 15.07 -12.89
CA LYS A 288 0.37 13.96 -13.82
C LYS A 288 -0.93 13.39 -14.35
N GLN A 289 -0.87 12.54 -15.39
CA GLN A 289 -2.06 11.80 -15.83
C GLN A 289 -2.52 10.78 -14.80
N GLY A 290 -1.60 10.09 -14.11
CA GLY A 290 -1.90 9.19 -13.03
C GLY A 290 -2.66 7.94 -13.46
N ALA A 291 -2.29 7.35 -14.61
CA ALA A 291 -2.99 6.19 -15.14
C ALA A 291 -2.81 4.95 -14.28
N ASN A 292 -1.59 4.68 -13.83
CA ASN A 292 -1.31 3.62 -12.87
C ASN A 292 -1.55 4.11 -11.44
N ASP A 293 -1.01 5.25 -11.11
CA ASP A 293 -1.07 5.86 -9.79
C ASP A 293 -1.96 7.14 -9.80
N ASN A 294 -3.29 7.05 -9.49
CA ASN A 294 -3.98 5.79 -9.22
C ASN A 294 -5.37 5.74 -9.89
N CYS A 295 -5.50 6.15 -11.17
CA CYS A 295 -6.73 5.86 -11.90
C CYS A 295 -6.96 4.33 -12.05
N GLY A 296 -5.85 3.55 -12.06
CA GLY A 296 -5.88 2.09 -12.17
C GLY A 296 -6.65 1.40 -11.06
N GLY A 297 -6.50 1.85 -9.81
CA GLY A 297 -7.20 1.29 -8.66
C GLY A 297 -8.72 1.44 -8.74
N PRO A 298 -9.27 2.68 -8.77
CA PRO A 298 -10.70 2.91 -8.88
C PRO A 298 -11.33 2.29 -10.14
N ALA A 299 -10.63 2.37 -11.29
CA ALA A 299 -11.11 1.78 -12.55
C ALA A 299 -11.28 0.27 -12.47
N THR A 300 -10.31 -0.39 -11.83
CA THR A 300 -10.35 -1.84 -11.62
C THR A 300 -11.40 -2.23 -10.57
N GLN A 301 -11.60 -1.42 -9.53
CA GLN A 301 -12.67 -1.62 -8.55
C GLN A 301 -14.07 -1.46 -9.18
N LEU A 302 -14.27 -0.49 -10.07
CA LEU A 302 -15.52 -0.32 -10.84
C LEU A 302 -15.83 -1.58 -11.65
N GLU A 303 -14.85 -2.12 -12.36
CA GLU A 303 -15.01 -3.35 -13.15
C GLU A 303 -15.23 -4.59 -12.26
N ALA A 304 -14.49 -4.72 -11.17
CA ALA A 304 -14.68 -5.78 -10.20
C ALA A 304 -16.11 -5.80 -9.64
N GLY A 305 -16.62 -4.63 -9.24
CA GLY A 305 -17.99 -4.49 -8.74
C GLY A 305 -19.04 -4.76 -9.82
N ARG A 306 -18.83 -4.27 -11.07
CA ARG A 306 -19.72 -4.59 -12.20
C ARG A 306 -19.83 -6.10 -12.44
N ALA A 307 -18.70 -6.78 -12.49
CA ALA A 307 -18.66 -8.23 -12.69
C ALA A 307 -19.32 -8.98 -11.53
N TRP A 308 -19.07 -8.55 -10.30
CA TRP A 308 -19.67 -9.14 -9.11
C TRP A 308 -21.20 -8.99 -9.11
N ILE A 309 -21.70 -7.79 -9.39
CA ILE A 309 -23.14 -7.52 -9.50
C ILE A 309 -23.78 -8.36 -10.62
N ALA A 310 -23.13 -8.45 -11.77
CA ALA A 310 -23.61 -9.30 -12.87
C ALA A 310 -23.72 -10.76 -12.44
N MET A 311 -22.71 -11.32 -11.79
CA MET A 311 -22.74 -12.71 -11.31
C MET A 311 -23.81 -12.96 -10.23
N ILE A 312 -24.09 -11.98 -9.38
CA ILE A 312 -25.22 -12.07 -8.43
C ILE A 312 -26.54 -12.12 -9.19
N ASN A 313 -26.72 -11.23 -10.15
CA ASN A 313 -27.97 -11.15 -10.94
C ASN A 313 -28.21 -12.41 -11.77
N GLU A 314 -27.16 -13.10 -12.22
CA GLU A 314 -27.22 -14.36 -12.95
C GLU A 314 -27.28 -15.60 -12.03
N GLY A 315 -27.21 -15.43 -10.72
CA GLY A 315 -27.23 -16.53 -9.75
C GLY A 315 -25.94 -17.36 -9.68
N LEU A 316 -24.84 -16.84 -10.22
CA LEU A 316 -23.51 -17.48 -10.21
C LEU A 316 -22.73 -17.21 -8.93
N LEU A 317 -23.05 -16.10 -8.25
CA LEU A 317 -22.60 -15.80 -6.90
C LEU A 317 -23.82 -15.50 -6.02
N PRO A 318 -23.79 -15.87 -4.74
CA PRO A 318 -24.84 -15.46 -3.81
C PRO A 318 -24.76 -13.94 -3.56
N LYS A 319 -25.90 -13.37 -3.19
CA LYS A 319 -25.89 -12.02 -2.58
C LYS A 319 -25.03 -12.05 -1.33
N PRO A 320 -24.10 -11.11 -1.14
CA PRO A 320 -23.18 -11.14 -0.01
C PRO A 320 -23.94 -11.02 1.32
N ARG A 321 -23.45 -11.64 2.38
CA ARG A 321 -24.01 -11.46 3.73
C ARG A 321 -23.70 -10.06 4.27
N ARG A 322 -22.47 -9.58 4.03
CA ARG A 322 -21.98 -8.27 4.43
C ARG A 322 -22.15 -7.29 3.29
N THR A 323 -22.55 -6.06 3.60
CA THR A 323 -22.47 -4.97 2.62
C THR A 323 -21.02 -4.79 2.18
N VAL A 324 -20.81 -4.71 0.87
CA VAL A 324 -19.50 -4.38 0.31
C VAL A 324 -19.50 -2.90 -0.04
N ARG A 325 -18.61 -2.13 0.59
CA ARG A 325 -18.51 -0.68 0.41
C ARG A 325 -17.26 -0.32 -0.37
N PHE A 326 -17.42 0.53 -1.36
CA PHE A 326 -16.34 1.09 -2.18
C PHE A 326 -16.18 2.56 -1.81
N LEU A 327 -14.93 2.97 -1.56
CA LEU A 327 -14.54 4.32 -1.20
C LEU A 327 -13.46 4.79 -2.17
N TRP A 328 -13.81 5.72 -3.05
CA TRP A 328 -12.84 6.37 -3.94
C TRP A 328 -12.56 7.77 -3.40
N VAL A 329 -11.32 8.00 -2.98
CA VAL A 329 -10.95 9.04 -2.02
C VAL A 329 -9.78 9.90 -2.50
N PRO A 330 -9.58 11.11 -1.96
CA PRO A 330 -8.25 11.71 -1.88
C PRO A 330 -7.34 10.86 -0.99
N GLU A 331 -6.14 10.54 -1.48
CA GLU A 331 -5.21 9.61 -0.84
C GLU A 331 -5.03 9.91 0.66
N ILE A 332 -5.09 8.87 1.49
CA ILE A 332 -4.87 8.91 2.95
C ILE A 332 -5.81 9.91 3.67
N SER A 333 -5.85 11.16 3.19
CA SER A 333 -6.61 12.24 3.82
C SER A 333 -8.12 12.05 3.72
N GLY A 334 -8.61 11.61 2.56
CA GLY A 334 -10.02 11.32 2.31
C GLY A 334 -10.50 10.10 3.08
N THR A 335 -9.72 9.02 3.06
CA THR A 335 -9.99 7.81 3.86
C THR A 335 -10.11 8.14 5.35
N ARG A 336 -9.17 8.93 5.86
CA ARG A 336 -9.18 9.39 7.26
C ARG A 336 -10.40 10.25 7.58
N ALA A 337 -10.73 11.21 6.70
CA ALA A 337 -11.87 12.08 6.88
C ALA A 337 -13.18 11.28 6.90
N TYR A 338 -13.33 10.35 5.96
CA TYR A 338 -14.51 9.49 5.87
C TYR A 338 -14.68 8.59 7.11
N LEU A 339 -13.67 7.81 7.47
CA LEU A 339 -13.74 6.89 8.62
C LEU A 339 -13.96 7.65 9.95
N LYS A 340 -13.38 8.84 10.08
CA LYS A 340 -13.60 9.70 11.26
C LYS A 340 -15.02 10.27 11.32
N ALA A 341 -15.63 10.58 10.17
CA ALA A 341 -17.01 11.06 10.11
C ALA A 341 -18.02 9.93 10.33
N HIS A 342 -17.66 8.69 10.02
CA HIS A 342 -18.51 7.50 10.08
C HIS A 342 -17.94 6.42 11.02
N PRO A 343 -17.76 6.70 12.33
CA PRO A 343 -17.15 5.76 13.26
C PRO A 343 -17.97 4.47 13.45
N ASP A 344 -19.27 4.53 13.22
CA ASP A 344 -20.16 3.38 13.25
C ASP A 344 -19.94 2.44 12.05
N LEU A 345 -19.65 2.97 10.87
CA LEU A 345 -19.28 2.19 9.68
C LEU A 345 -17.88 1.58 9.88
N ALA A 346 -16.93 2.36 10.38
CA ALA A 346 -15.59 1.87 10.71
C ALA A 346 -15.64 0.69 11.71
N ALA A 347 -16.51 0.78 12.73
CA ALA A 347 -16.68 -0.28 13.74
C ALA A 347 -17.34 -1.56 13.17
N ARG A 348 -18.04 -1.49 12.05
CA ARG A 348 -18.67 -2.64 11.38
C ARG A 348 -17.81 -3.27 10.30
N ALA A 349 -16.72 -2.62 9.89
CA ALA A 349 -15.84 -3.13 8.87
C ALA A 349 -15.03 -4.33 9.39
N VAL A 350 -15.22 -5.50 8.80
CA VAL A 350 -14.49 -6.72 9.18
C VAL A 350 -13.11 -6.78 8.54
N ALA A 351 -12.95 -6.21 7.34
CA ALA A 351 -11.69 -6.13 6.62
C ALA A 351 -11.77 -5.11 5.48
N SER A 352 -10.63 -4.73 4.92
CA SER A 352 -10.52 -3.84 3.77
C SER A 352 -9.46 -4.31 2.78
N ILE A 353 -9.68 -4.04 1.49
CA ILE A 353 -8.65 -4.13 0.45
C ILE A 353 -8.47 -2.72 -0.14
N SER A 354 -7.24 -2.23 -0.09
CA SER A 354 -6.83 -1.05 -0.84
C SER A 354 -6.22 -1.47 -2.17
N THR A 355 -6.54 -0.76 -3.25
CA THR A 355 -5.90 -0.97 -4.54
C THR A 355 -5.26 0.31 -5.04
N ASP A 356 -3.96 0.22 -5.26
CA ASP A 356 -3.15 1.34 -5.65
C ASP A 356 -2.08 0.84 -6.63
N MET A 357 -2.09 1.39 -7.86
CA MET A 357 -1.16 1.00 -8.91
C MET A 357 -1.32 -0.48 -9.34
N VAL A 358 -2.51 -0.91 -9.76
CA VAL A 358 -2.78 -2.34 -10.03
C VAL A 358 -2.80 -2.72 -11.52
N GLY A 359 -2.70 -1.76 -12.43
CA GLY A 359 -2.90 -1.96 -13.87
C GLY A 359 -1.64 -1.96 -14.73
N ALA A 360 -0.46 -1.69 -14.17
CA ALA A 360 0.76 -1.51 -14.95
C ALA A 360 1.18 -2.78 -15.72
N ASN A 361 1.66 -2.58 -16.94
CA ASN A 361 2.29 -3.64 -17.72
C ASN A 361 3.59 -4.10 -17.03
N GLN A 362 3.58 -5.32 -16.50
CA GLN A 362 4.68 -5.81 -15.67
C GLN A 362 5.98 -5.99 -16.44
N SER A 363 5.93 -6.39 -17.72
CA SER A 363 7.11 -6.57 -18.56
C SER A 363 7.79 -5.25 -18.91
N VAL A 364 7.00 -4.20 -19.19
CA VAL A 364 7.50 -2.88 -19.58
C VAL A 364 8.04 -2.11 -18.39
N ASN A 365 7.35 -2.20 -17.24
CA ASN A 365 7.70 -1.47 -16.03
C ASN A 365 8.63 -2.24 -15.09
N HIS A 366 8.95 -3.50 -15.41
CA HIS A 366 9.80 -4.38 -14.58
C HIS A 366 9.31 -4.48 -13.13
N ASN A 367 8.00 -4.63 -12.95
CA ASN A 367 7.36 -4.70 -11.65
C ASN A 367 6.64 -6.03 -11.38
N SER A 368 6.17 -6.20 -10.17
CA SER A 368 5.27 -7.27 -9.77
C SER A 368 4.07 -6.71 -9.00
N LEU A 369 2.96 -7.44 -8.98
CA LEU A 369 1.85 -7.07 -8.11
C LEU A 369 2.14 -7.56 -6.69
N HIS A 370 2.22 -6.64 -5.74
CA HIS A 370 2.47 -6.94 -4.35
C HIS A 370 1.16 -7.13 -3.59
N LEU A 371 1.12 -8.17 -2.77
CA LEU A 371 0.23 -8.27 -1.63
C LEU A 371 0.97 -7.68 -0.43
N ASN A 372 0.66 -6.44 -0.09
CA ASN A 372 1.13 -5.78 1.12
C ASN A 372 0.23 -6.19 2.29
N GLN A 373 0.79 -6.96 3.20
CA GLN A 373 0.05 -7.60 4.29
C GLN A 373 -0.30 -6.62 5.42
N THR A 374 -1.16 -7.07 6.35
CA THR A 374 -1.46 -6.32 7.56
C THR A 374 -0.25 -6.20 8.48
N MET A 375 -0.27 -5.22 9.37
CA MET A 375 0.73 -5.03 10.42
C MET A 375 0.77 -6.23 11.38
N TYR A 376 1.93 -6.49 12.01
CA TYR A 376 2.06 -7.54 13.03
C TYR A 376 1.22 -7.29 14.28
N SER A 377 0.86 -6.02 14.55
CA SER A 377 -0.09 -5.66 15.60
C SER A 377 -1.54 -6.00 15.28
N ILE A 378 -1.87 -6.23 14.00
CA ILE A 378 -3.22 -6.54 13.50
C ILE A 378 -3.14 -7.77 12.58
N PRO A 379 -2.70 -8.94 13.07
CA PRO A 379 -2.67 -10.15 12.26
C PRO A 379 -4.09 -10.55 11.86
N SER A 380 -4.26 -11.02 10.62
CA SER A 380 -5.59 -11.34 10.09
C SER A 380 -5.52 -12.42 9.02
N VAL A 381 -6.44 -13.36 9.09
CA VAL A 381 -6.65 -14.38 8.03
C VAL A 381 -6.94 -13.76 6.65
N LEU A 382 -7.13 -12.45 6.56
CA LEU A 382 -7.18 -11.71 5.30
C LEU A 382 -5.88 -11.87 4.50
N ASN A 383 -4.73 -11.89 5.18
CA ASN A 383 -3.44 -12.14 4.56
C ASN A 383 -3.39 -13.50 3.86
N ASP A 384 -3.92 -14.53 4.52
CA ASP A 384 -3.85 -15.92 4.04
C ASP A 384 -4.82 -16.17 2.89
N VAL A 385 -6.04 -15.65 2.99
CA VAL A 385 -7.01 -15.72 1.88
C VAL A 385 -6.49 -14.95 0.67
N SER A 386 -5.95 -13.75 0.88
CA SER A 386 -5.36 -12.97 -0.21
C SER A 386 -4.19 -13.70 -0.86
N ARG A 387 -3.27 -14.23 -0.05
CA ARG A 387 -2.11 -15.01 -0.53
C ARG A 387 -2.55 -16.23 -1.33
N GLN A 388 -3.56 -16.97 -0.86
CA GLN A 388 -4.08 -18.14 -1.55
C GLN A 388 -4.51 -17.81 -2.99
N PHE A 389 -5.23 -16.68 -3.18
CA PHE A 389 -5.67 -16.29 -4.52
C PHE A 389 -4.54 -15.72 -5.38
N PHE A 390 -3.57 -15.02 -4.80
CA PHE A 390 -2.37 -14.59 -5.52
C PHE A 390 -1.60 -15.80 -6.08
N GLU A 391 -1.38 -16.82 -5.24
CA GLU A 391 -0.74 -18.07 -5.64
C GLU A 391 -1.57 -18.81 -6.69
N TYR A 392 -2.90 -18.85 -6.55
CA TYR A 392 -3.79 -19.47 -7.55
C TYR A 392 -3.66 -18.77 -8.91
N VAL A 393 -3.73 -17.44 -8.96
CA VAL A 393 -3.57 -16.69 -10.22
C VAL A 393 -2.18 -16.92 -10.81
N GLY A 394 -1.13 -16.88 -10.00
CA GLY A 394 0.25 -17.10 -10.44
C GLY A 394 0.47 -18.48 -11.02
N GLU A 395 0.08 -19.52 -10.31
CA GLU A 395 0.24 -20.92 -10.76
C GLU A 395 -0.62 -21.22 -11.99
N THR A 396 -1.91 -20.81 -11.98
CA THR A 396 -2.84 -21.07 -13.09
C THR A 396 -2.33 -20.44 -14.39
N ASN A 397 -1.87 -19.19 -14.36
CA ASN A 397 -1.34 -18.53 -15.56
C ASN A 397 -0.02 -19.17 -16.01
N ARG A 398 0.88 -19.47 -15.09
CA ARG A 398 2.15 -20.12 -15.40
C ARG A 398 1.95 -21.47 -16.08
N GLU A 399 1.10 -22.33 -15.53
CA GLU A 399 0.80 -23.67 -16.09
C GLU A 399 0.24 -23.57 -17.50
N LYS A 400 -0.69 -22.64 -17.75
CA LYS A 400 -1.34 -22.50 -19.05
C LYS A 400 -0.46 -21.88 -20.11
N LEU A 401 0.33 -20.89 -19.76
CA LEU A 401 1.25 -20.24 -20.70
C LEU A 401 2.40 -21.17 -21.11
N HIS A 402 2.89 -22.01 -20.19
CA HIS A 402 4.02 -22.89 -20.48
C HIS A 402 3.62 -24.23 -21.06
N ASN A 403 2.54 -24.84 -20.61
CA ASN A 403 2.23 -26.20 -20.96
C ASN A 403 1.41 -26.38 -22.23
N ARG A 404 0.65 -25.36 -22.70
CA ARG A 404 -0.18 -25.38 -23.93
C ARG A 404 -0.93 -26.71 -24.23
N ARG A 405 -1.09 -27.62 -23.25
CA ARG A 405 -1.70 -28.90 -23.39
C ARG A 405 -3.20 -28.82 -23.12
N ILE A 406 -4.01 -29.21 -24.09
CA ILE A 406 -5.47 -29.20 -24.02
C ILE A 406 -6.02 -30.03 -22.84
N ALA A 407 -5.28 -31.04 -22.36
CA ALA A 407 -5.69 -31.90 -21.26
C ALA A 407 -5.74 -31.21 -19.88
N TYR A 408 -5.16 -30.04 -19.72
CA TYR A 408 -5.21 -29.24 -18.49
C TYR A 408 -6.17 -28.04 -18.56
N ALA A 409 -7.18 -28.14 -19.42
CA ALA A 409 -8.14 -27.06 -19.69
C ALA A 409 -9.22 -26.89 -18.59
N PHE A 410 -8.96 -27.32 -17.35
CA PHE A 410 -9.94 -27.22 -16.27
C PHE A 410 -10.07 -25.80 -15.68
N SER A 411 -9.16 -24.90 -15.96
CA SER A 411 -9.26 -23.51 -15.56
C SER A 411 -9.07 -22.59 -16.77
N ASN A 412 -9.89 -21.55 -16.89
CA ASN A 412 -9.70 -20.52 -17.89
C ASN A 412 -8.49 -19.65 -17.52
N PRO A 413 -7.62 -19.27 -18.46
CA PRO A 413 -6.56 -18.33 -18.16
C PRO A 413 -7.17 -16.99 -17.76
N ILE A 414 -6.59 -16.36 -16.72
CA ILE A 414 -6.97 -15.03 -16.33
C ILE A 414 -6.13 -14.05 -17.17
N VAL A 415 -6.52 -13.94 -18.42
CA VAL A 415 -5.88 -13.15 -19.46
C VAL A 415 -6.96 -12.39 -20.22
N ASP A 416 -6.72 -11.14 -20.55
CA ASP A 416 -7.58 -10.38 -21.45
C ASP A 416 -7.07 -10.56 -22.90
N PRO A 417 -7.96 -10.75 -23.90
CA PRO A 417 -7.54 -10.91 -25.30
C PRO A 417 -6.73 -9.75 -25.86
N SER A 418 -6.91 -8.53 -25.30
CA SER A 418 -6.21 -7.31 -25.71
C SER A 418 -5.00 -6.99 -24.85
N GLY A 419 -4.74 -7.77 -23.80
CA GLY A 419 -3.63 -7.59 -22.89
C GLY A 419 -2.46 -8.53 -23.17
N THR A 420 -1.43 -8.44 -22.32
CA THR A 420 -0.30 -9.36 -22.39
C THR A 420 -0.67 -10.78 -22.00
N HIS A 421 0.08 -11.76 -22.52
CA HIS A 421 -0.01 -13.17 -22.14
C HIS A 421 1.14 -13.59 -21.23
N ASP A 422 1.76 -12.61 -20.57
CA ASP A 422 2.88 -12.83 -19.68
C ASP A 422 2.48 -13.62 -18.42
N PRO A 423 3.41 -14.34 -17.79
CA PRO A 423 3.22 -14.88 -16.45
C PRO A 423 2.79 -13.76 -15.49
N PHE A 424 2.07 -14.13 -14.45
CA PHE A 424 1.74 -13.21 -13.38
C PHE A 424 2.89 -13.14 -12.39
N TRP A 425 3.62 -12.01 -12.37
CA TRP A 425 4.63 -11.75 -11.36
C TRP A 425 3.97 -11.12 -10.15
N TYR A 426 4.15 -11.76 -9.02
CA TYR A 426 3.60 -11.29 -7.75
C TYR A 426 4.60 -11.46 -6.61
N HIS A 427 4.41 -10.67 -5.57
CA HIS A 427 5.22 -10.74 -4.37
C HIS A 427 4.34 -10.61 -3.12
N ILE A 428 4.68 -11.36 -2.06
CA ILE A 428 4.00 -11.29 -0.77
C ILE A 428 4.91 -10.52 0.18
N GLU A 429 4.50 -9.31 0.53
CA GLU A 429 5.29 -8.38 1.32
C GLU A 429 4.79 -8.26 2.75
N LYS A 430 5.70 -8.00 3.68
CA LYS A 430 5.36 -7.46 5.00
C LYS A 430 4.77 -6.07 4.83
N PHE A 431 4.04 -5.61 5.84
CA PHE A 431 3.47 -4.27 5.82
C PHE A 431 4.51 -3.18 5.49
N TYR A 432 4.14 -2.34 4.56
CA TYR A 432 4.66 -0.99 4.38
C TYR A 432 3.48 -0.04 4.15
N GLY A 433 3.60 1.22 4.57
CA GLY A 433 2.54 2.21 4.37
C GLY A 433 2.59 2.85 2.98
N ALA A 434 2.27 4.13 2.93
CA ALA A 434 2.26 4.98 1.74
C ALA A 434 1.03 4.81 0.83
N SER A 435 -0.10 4.30 1.35
CA SER A 435 -1.41 4.35 0.68
C SER A 435 -2.55 4.18 1.70
N ASP A 436 -3.79 4.14 1.23
CA ASP A 436 -5.03 4.20 2.03
C ASP A 436 -5.17 3.07 3.06
N HIS A 437 -4.61 1.88 2.80
CA HIS A 437 -4.65 0.75 3.74
C HIS A 437 -4.05 1.10 5.11
N GLN A 438 -3.03 1.98 5.15
CA GLN A 438 -2.42 2.37 6.43
C GLN A 438 -3.39 3.11 7.35
N VAL A 439 -4.41 3.79 6.80
CA VAL A 439 -5.42 4.48 7.61
C VAL A 439 -6.33 3.49 8.32
N HIS A 440 -6.71 2.41 7.63
CA HIS A 440 -7.48 1.32 8.22
C HIS A 440 -6.70 0.60 9.34
N LEU A 441 -5.39 0.42 9.12
CA LEU A 441 -4.49 -0.26 10.06
C LEU A 441 -4.01 0.61 11.23
N ASP A 442 -4.27 1.91 11.22
CA ASP A 442 -3.87 2.77 12.34
C ASP A 442 -4.63 2.36 13.63
N TRP A 443 -4.08 2.69 14.79
CA TRP A 443 -4.64 2.34 16.10
C TRP A 443 -6.12 2.71 16.30
N ASP A 444 -6.64 3.54 15.45
CA ASP A 444 -8.02 3.95 15.31
C ASP A 444 -8.27 4.20 13.81
N PRO A 445 -9.02 3.35 13.10
CA PRO A 445 -10.03 2.39 13.60
C PRO A 445 -9.56 0.93 13.82
N ARG A 446 -8.32 0.54 13.48
CA ARG A 446 -7.79 -0.84 13.59
C ARG A 446 -8.56 -1.88 12.74
N ILE A 447 -8.90 -1.54 11.54
CA ILE A 447 -9.53 -2.45 10.58
C ILE A 447 -8.42 -3.23 9.86
N PRO A 448 -8.44 -4.57 9.84
CA PRO A 448 -7.50 -5.35 9.04
C PRO A 448 -7.59 -4.93 7.57
N ALA A 449 -6.47 -4.52 6.99
CA ALA A 449 -6.42 -4.07 5.60
C ALA A 449 -5.17 -4.57 4.90
N VAL A 450 -5.33 -4.99 3.64
CA VAL A 450 -4.23 -5.31 2.73
C VAL A 450 -4.24 -4.35 1.57
N GLN A 451 -3.08 -4.18 0.92
CA GLN A 451 -3.00 -3.43 -0.32
C GLN A 451 -2.56 -4.35 -1.46
N PHE A 452 -3.18 -4.20 -2.62
CA PHE A 452 -2.68 -4.71 -3.89
C PHE A 452 -2.07 -3.55 -4.66
N GLY A 453 -0.80 -3.65 -5.06
CA GLY A 453 -0.11 -2.57 -5.76
C GLY A 453 1.10 -3.05 -6.53
N ASN A 454 1.34 -2.50 -7.72
CA ASN A 454 2.54 -2.79 -8.51
C ASN A 454 3.77 -2.05 -7.93
N TRP A 455 4.87 -2.78 -7.74
CA TRP A 455 6.14 -2.19 -7.33
C TRP A 455 7.35 -3.04 -7.77
N PRO A 456 8.54 -2.45 -8.05
CA PRO A 456 8.74 -1.01 -8.32
C PRO A 456 8.03 -0.56 -9.59
N ASP A 457 7.87 0.76 -9.80
CA ASP A 457 7.29 1.28 -11.03
C ASP A 457 8.20 2.33 -11.66
N ALA A 458 8.62 2.08 -12.90
CA ALA A 458 9.53 2.94 -13.65
C ALA A 458 8.89 4.28 -14.09
N VAL A 459 7.57 4.36 -14.01
CA VAL A 459 6.81 5.57 -14.41
C VAL A 459 6.18 6.29 -13.21
N TYR A 460 6.38 5.79 -12.00
CA TYR A 460 5.85 6.35 -10.77
C TYR A 460 6.11 7.86 -10.67
N HIS A 461 5.07 8.65 -10.35
CA HIS A 461 5.14 10.10 -10.18
C HIS A 461 5.82 10.83 -11.34
N SER A 462 5.51 10.46 -12.58
CA SER A 462 6.16 11.06 -13.75
C SER A 462 5.21 11.32 -14.92
N SER A 463 5.72 12.03 -15.93
CA SER A 463 5.02 12.28 -17.20
C SER A 463 4.65 11.01 -17.97
N ASP A 464 5.32 9.90 -17.68
CA ASP A 464 5.13 8.63 -18.38
C ASP A 464 4.04 7.76 -17.74
N ASP A 465 3.48 8.17 -16.58
CA ASP A 465 2.33 7.49 -15.97
C ASP A 465 1.04 7.78 -16.75
N SER A 466 0.92 7.12 -17.88
CA SER A 466 -0.12 7.31 -18.90
C SER A 466 -0.84 5.99 -19.21
N PRO A 467 -2.05 6.04 -19.84
CA PRO A 467 -2.81 4.84 -20.19
C PRO A 467 -2.04 3.82 -21.05
N SER A 468 -1.01 4.26 -21.81
CA SER A 468 -0.18 3.37 -22.62
C SER A 468 0.68 2.38 -21.80
N ASN A 469 0.87 2.64 -20.51
CA ASN A 469 1.58 1.74 -19.58
C ASN A 469 0.66 0.76 -18.87
N GLN A 470 -0.64 0.83 -19.12
CA GLN A 470 -1.62 -0.08 -18.54
C GLN A 470 -1.77 -1.34 -19.38
N ASP A 471 -2.08 -2.45 -18.72
CA ASP A 471 -2.30 -3.75 -19.35
C ASP A 471 -3.65 -4.32 -18.94
N PRO A 472 -4.58 -4.51 -19.89
CA PRO A 472 -5.88 -5.12 -19.62
C PRO A 472 -5.78 -6.47 -18.87
N THR A 473 -4.75 -7.27 -19.14
CA THR A 473 -4.56 -8.55 -18.45
C THR A 473 -4.24 -8.33 -16.96
N GLN A 474 -3.39 -7.37 -16.62
CA GLN A 474 -3.08 -7.09 -15.20
C GLN A 474 -4.31 -6.53 -14.48
N MET A 475 -5.06 -5.63 -15.11
CA MET A 475 -6.32 -5.11 -14.55
C MET A 475 -7.34 -6.22 -14.33
N LYS A 476 -7.47 -7.15 -15.29
CA LYS A 476 -8.34 -8.34 -15.15
C LYS A 476 -7.91 -9.23 -13.98
N ARG A 477 -6.61 -9.48 -13.81
CA ARG A 477 -6.04 -10.25 -12.70
C ARG A 477 -6.32 -9.58 -11.36
N ALA A 478 -6.10 -8.27 -11.26
CA ALA A 478 -6.38 -7.49 -10.05
C ALA A 478 -7.87 -7.50 -9.71
N ALA A 479 -8.76 -7.28 -10.68
CA ALA A 479 -10.22 -7.37 -10.45
C ALA A 479 -10.64 -8.78 -10.02
N PHE A 480 -10.05 -9.83 -10.59
CA PHE A 480 -10.29 -11.20 -10.18
C PHE A 480 -9.88 -11.44 -8.72
N LEU A 481 -8.71 -10.97 -8.31
CA LEU A 481 -8.23 -11.04 -6.93
C LEU A 481 -9.17 -10.28 -5.97
N MET A 482 -9.63 -9.09 -6.35
CA MET A 482 -10.57 -8.31 -5.55
C MET A 482 -11.88 -9.07 -5.32
N VAL A 483 -12.49 -9.60 -6.38
CA VAL A 483 -13.78 -10.30 -6.25
C VAL A 483 -13.62 -11.60 -5.48
N THR A 484 -12.55 -12.38 -5.72
CA THR A 484 -12.35 -13.66 -5.02
C THR A 484 -12.09 -13.46 -3.53
N VAL A 485 -11.19 -12.57 -3.14
CA VAL A 485 -10.92 -12.26 -1.72
C VAL A 485 -12.13 -11.59 -1.08
N GLY A 486 -12.68 -10.55 -1.73
CA GLY A 486 -13.82 -9.79 -1.22
C GLY A 486 -15.06 -10.67 -1.04
N SER A 487 -15.42 -11.52 -2.02
CA SER A 487 -16.57 -12.41 -1.91
C SER A 487 -16.38 -13.48 -0.86
N THR A 488 -15.16 -13.99 -0.66
CA THR A 488 -14.85 -14.93 0.42
C THR A 488 -15.19 -14.30 1.78
N PHE A 489 -14.72 -13.07 2.04
CA PHE A 489 -15.02 -12.37 3.30
C PHE A 489 -16.46 -11.90 3.41
N ALA A 490 -17.01 -11.35 2.34
CA ALA A 490 -18.36 -10.81 2.35
C ALA A 490 -19.43 -11.91 2.55
N ASN A 491 -19.16 -13.14 2.12
CA ASN A 491 -20.06 -14.28 2.28
C ASN A 491 -19.76 -15.15 3.51
N ALA A 492 -18.58 -14.99 4.13
CA ALA A 492 -18.17 -15.88 5.22
C ALA A 492 -19.17 -15.91 6.37
N GLY A 493 -19.62 -17.11 6.68
CA GLY A 493 -20.36 -17.47 7.87
C GLY A 493 -19.55 -18.44 8.76
N PRO A 494 -20.20 -19.10 9.73
CA PRO A 494 -19.49 -20.01 10.65
C PRO A 494 -18.69 -21.13 9.98
N ALA A 495 -19.25 -21.75 8.93
CA ALA A 495 -18.58 -22.86 8.24
C ALA A 495 -17.37 -22.36 7.44
N GLU A 496 -17.53 -21.25 6.73
CA GLU A 496 -16.46 -20.60 5.97
C GLU A 496 -15.36 -20.08 6.90
N ALA A 497 -15.69 -19.54 8.07
CA ALA A 497 -14.71 -19.11 9.06
C ALA A 497 -13.78 -20.26 9.49
N VAL A 498 -14.32 -21.46 9.70
CA VAL A 498 -13.54 -22.66 10.00
C VAL A 498 -12.66 -23.05 8.82
N ALA A 499 -13.21 -23.08 7.60
CA ALA A 499 -12.45 -23.41 6.39
C ALA A 499 -11.30 -22.41 6.12
N ILE A 500 -11.54 -21.11 6.29
CA ILE A 500 -10.52 -20.06 6.22
C ILE A 500 -9.42 -20.31 7.26
N SER A 501 -9.78 -20.66 8.50
CA SER A 501 -8.80 -20.95 9.56
C SER A 501 -7.94 -22.16 9.24
N GLN A 502 -8.47 -23.17 8.54
CA GLN A 502 -7.68 -24.34 8.09
C GLN A 502 -6.64 -23.94 7.04
N VAL A 503 -7.02 -23.07 6.10
CA VAL A 503 -6.07 -22.50 5.13
C VAL A 503 -5.00 -21.67 5.84
N ALA A 504 -5.42 -20.79 6.75
CA ALA A 504 -4.52 -19.94 7.53
C ALA A 504 -3.54 -20.76 8.37
N LEU A 505 -3.96 -21.89 8.98
CA LEU A 505 -3.06 -22.78 9.71
C LEU A 505 -1.92 -23.31 8.83
N GLY A 506 -2.19 -23.65 7.56
CA GLY A 506 -1.16 -24.06 6.62
C GLY A 506 -0.11 -22.98 6.35
N TYR A 507 -0.57 -21.75 6.14
CA TYR A 507 0.32 -20.60 5.94
C TYR A 507 1.04 -20.17 7.22
N ALA A 508 0.38 -20.25 8.37
CA ALA A 508 0.99 -19.99 9.68
C ALA A 508 2.20 -20.89 9.93
N GLN A 509 2.08 -22.19 9.63
CA GLN A 509 3.20 -23.14 9.77
C GLN A 509 4.38 -22.77 8.85
N GLN A 510 4.11 -22.31 7.62
CA GLN A 510 5.16 -21.85 6.70
C GLN A 510 5.87 -20.60 7.23
N ARG A 511 5.11 -19.60 7.73
CA ARG A 511 5.70 -18.37 8.30
C ARG A 511 6.52 -18.66 9.55
N ILE A 512 6.04 -19.52 10.45
CA ILE A 512 6.80 -19.96 11.64
C ILE A 512 8.10 -20.65 11.23
N ALA A 513 8.06 -21.54 10.23
CA ALA A 513 9.27 -22.21 9.76
C ALA A 513 10.28 -21.22 9.16
N ALA A 514 9.83 -20.20 8.45
CA ALA A 514 10.69 -19.14 7.93
C ALA A 514 11.32 -18.32 9.08
N ASP A 515 10.54 -17.93 10.09
CA ASP A 515 11.02 -17.19 11.25
C ASP A 515 12.01 -18.03 12.09
N LEU A 516 11.77 -19.33 12.24
CA LEU A 516 12.72 -20.25 12.85
C LEU A 516 14.05 -20.28 12.05
N GLY A 517 13.97 -20.33 10.71
CA GLY A 517 15.13 -20.24 9.84
C GLY A 517 15.95 -18.97 10.10
N ASN A 518 15.30 -17.83 10.22
CA ASN A 518 15.93 -16.54 10.54
C ASN A 518 16.59 -16.57 11.94
N ALA A 519 15.92 -17.14 12.95
CA ALA A 519 16.46 -17.28 14.30
C ALA A 519 17.73 -18.17 14.31
N LEU A 520 17.74 -19.27 13.56
CA LEU A 520 18.89 -20.15 13.44
C LEU A 520 20.05 -19.48 12.67
N LEU A 521 19.74 -18.72 11.63
CA LEU A 521 20.74 -17.94 10.87
C LEU A 521 21.41 -16.90 11.77
N LEU A 522 20.64 -16.19 12.58
CA LEU A 522 21.17 -15.20 13.54
C LEU A 522 22.19 -15.83 14.48
N LEU A 523 21.96 -17.03 14.97
CA LEU A 523 22.90 -17.77 15.82
C LEU A 523 24.14 -18.25 15.04
N SER A 524 23.96 -18.74 13.82
CA SER A 524 25.07 -19.27 13.02
C SER A 524 26.07 -18.20 12.59
N THR A 525 25.60 -16.95 12.42
CA THR A 525 26.41 -15.78 12.04
C THR A 525 26.98 -15.00 13.25
N SER A 526 26.67 -15.42 14.48
CA SER A 526 27.14 -14.75 15.70
C SER A 526 28.63 -14.84 15.89
N THR A 527 29.19 -13.81 16.50
CA THR A 527 30.55 -13.77 17.09
C THR A 527 30.49 -14.09 18.60
N ALA A 528 31.62 -14.22 19.25
CA ALA A 528 31.69 -14.42 20.69
C ALA A 528 30.99 -13.30 21.48
N ASP A 529 31.13 -12.04 21.01
CA ASP A 529 30.57 -10.86 21.68
C ASP A 529 29.06 -10.73 21.45
N THR A 530 28.54 -11.19 20.31
CA THR A 530 27.14 -11.03 19.94
C THR A 530 26.26 -12.22 20.27
N LEU A 531 26.83 -13.40 20.55
CA LEU A 531 26.08 -14.64 20.69
C LEU A 531 24.98 -14.59 21.76
N GLN A 532 25.25 -13.98 22.91
CA GLN A 532 24.27 -13.92 24.02
C GLN A 532 23.06 -13.02 23.64
N THR A 533 23.34 -11.88 23.03
CA THR A 533 22.28 -10.97 22.55
C THR A 533 21.48 -11.63 21.43
N ASN A 534 22.15 -12.25 20.47
CA ASN A 534 21.51 -12.94 19.35
C ASN A 534 20.70 -14.16 19.79
N TYR A 535 21.13 -14.86 20.87
CA TYR A 535 20.33 -15.95 21.44
C TYR A 535 19.02 -15.45 22.03
N LYS A 536 19.06 -14.33 22.76
CA LYS A 536 17.84 -13.69 23.28
C LYS A 536 16.91 -13.28 22.14
N GLU A 537 17.43 -12.66 21.10
CA GLU A 537 16.62 -12.26 19.93
C GLU A 537 16.08 -13.47 19.15
N ALA A 538 16.86 -14.54 19.00
CA ALA A 538 16.42 -15.77 18.34
C ALA A 538 15.22 -16.42 19.08
N LEU A 539 15.28 -16.49 20.40
CA LEU A 539 14.15 -16.96 21.23
C LEU A 539 12.91 -16.03 21.07
N ASN A 540 13.16 -14.71 21.06
CA ASN A 540 12.11 -13.71 20.85
C ASN A 540 11.43 -13.89 19.51
N VAL A 541 12.16 -14.02 18.41
CA VAL A 541 11.61 -14.21 17.06
C VAL A 541 10.67 -15.40 17.02
N VAL A 542 11.06 -16.56 17.59
CA VAL A 542 10.20 -17.75 17.61
C VAL A 542 8.96 -17.51 18.46
N SER A 543 9.10 -16.95 19.66
CA SER A 543 7.97 -16.66 20.55
C SER A 543 6.96 -15.70 19.91
N GLN A 544 7.44 -14.61 19.28
CA GLN A 544 6.58 -13.64 18.61
C GLN A 544 5.92 -14.23 17.35
N ALA A 545 6.59 -15.11 16.62
CA ALA A 545 6.00 -15.83 15.49
C ALA A 545 4.78 -16.62 15.93
N TYR A 546 4.89 -17.43 16.98
CA TYR A 546 3.74 -18.18 17.51
C TYR A 546 2.63 -17.27 18.07
N ALA A 547 2.98 -16.18 18.75
CA ALA A 547 2.00 -15.22 19.25
C ALA A 547 1.21 -14.53 18.12
N ARG A 548 1.89 -14.14 17.05
CA ARG A 548 1.30 -13.57 15.85
C ARG A 548 0.35 -14.55 15.18
N GLU A 549 0.81 -15.77 14.89
CA GLU A 549 0.02 -16.75 14.15
C GLU A 549 -1.20 -17.24 14.95
N ARG A 550 -1.11 -17.34 16.28
CA ARG A 550 -2.28 -17.59 17.11
C ARG A 550 -3.31 -16.46 17.01
N THR A 551 -2.86 -15.21 16.99
CA THR A 551 -3.74 -14.05 16.83
C THR A 551 -4.36 -14.01 15.45
N ASP A 552 -3.60 -14.37 14.42
CA ASP A 552 -4.06 -14.49 13.03
C ASP A 552 -5.21 -15.51 12.94
N LEU A 553 -5.02 -16.75 13.38
CA LEU A 553 -6.06 -17.77 13.40
C LEU A 553 -7.30 -17.32 14.16
N ARG A 554 -7.10 -16.70 15.34
CA ARG A 554 -8.20 -16.19 16.18
C ARG A 554 -9.00 -15.11 15.47
N SER A 555 -8.41 -14.33 14.55
CA SER A 555 -9.09 -13.27 13.80
C SER A 555 -10.29 -13.81 13.00
N ALA A 556 -10.25 -15.07 12.56
CA ALA A 556 -11.35 -15.72 11.86
C ALA A 556 -12.63 -15.85 12.72
N THR A 557 -12.52 -15.78 14.05
CA THR A 557 -13.70 -15.85 14.93
C THR A 557 -14.68 -14.69 14.72
N SER A 558 -14.19 -13.53 14.21
CA SER A 558 -15.06 -12.41 13.84
C SER A 558 -16.04 -12.79 12.72
N LEU A 559 -15.66 -13.70 11.83
CA LEU A 559 -16.50 -14.19 10.73
C LEU A 559 -17.51 -15.25 11.18
N ALA A 560 -17.28 -15.88 12.34
CA ALA A 560 -18.12 -16.97 12.86
C ALA A 560 -19.46 -16.48 13.44
N THR A 561 -19.71 -15.17 13.50
CA THR A 561 -20.99 -14.56 13.92
C THR A 561 -21.55 -15.11 15.25
N GLY A 562 -20.66 -15.41 16.20
CA GLY A 562 -21.04 -15.92 17.54
C GLY A 562 -21.40 -17.42 17.61
N ASP A 563 -21.24 -18.18 16.51
CA ASP A 563 -21.43 -19.64 16.54
C ASP A 563 -20.38 -20.30 17.42
N LYS A 564 -20.83 -20.92 18.53
CA LYS A 564 -19.94 -21.52 19.53
C LYS A 564 -19.14 -22.70 19.00
N ASN A 565 -19.71 -23.49 18.07
CA ASN A 565 -19.03 -24.66 17.51
C ASN A 565 -17.90 -24.21 16.59
N ALA A 566 -18.16 -23.24 15.72
CA ALA A 566 -17.13 -22.64 14.85
C ALA A 566 -16.01 -21.99 15.66
N VAL A 567 -16.35 -21.18 16.68
CA VAL A 567 -15.36 -20.57 17.59
C VAL A 567 -14.53 -21.65 18.30
N SER A 568 -15.18 -22.73 18.77
CA SER A 568 -14.46 -23.85 19.41
C SER A 568 -13.52 -24.57 18.44
N ALA A 569 -13.94 -24.78 17.19
CA ALA A 569 -13.10 -25.39 16.17
C ALA A 569 -11.88 -24.53 15.83
N ILE A 570 -12.06 -23.22 15.63
CA ILE A 570 -10.97 -22.28 15.40
C ILE A 570 -10.00 -22.25 16.59
N THR A 571 -10.52 -22.24 17.83
CA THR A 571 -9.70 -22.29 19.04
C THR A 571 -8.89 -23.60 19.12
N ALA A 572 -9.45 -24.72 18.71
CA ALA A 572 -8.72 -25.99 18.66
C ALA A 572 -7.56 -25.95 17.64
N LEU A 573 -7.76 -25.32 16.48
CA LEU A 573 -6.69 -25.11 15.49
C LEU A 573 -5.58 -24.21 16.06
N GLU A 574 -5.94 -23.12 16.73
CA GLU A 574 -5.00 -22.22 17.42
C GLU A 574 -4.17 -22.98 18.47
N GLN A 575 -4.83 -23.83 19.28
CA GLN A 575 -4.15 -24.64 20.30
C GLN A 575 -3.22 -25.67 19.67
N SER A 576 -3.63 -26.29 18.55
CA SER A 576 -2.79 -27.27 17.85
C SER A 576 -1.49 -26.66 17.33
N LEU A 577 -1.54 -25.43 16.85
CA LEU A 577 -0.34 -24.68 16.42
C LEU A 577 0.65 -24.55 17.59
N GLY A 578 0.18 -24.26 18.78
CA GLY A 578 1.01 -24.10 19.99
C GLY A 578 1.78 -25.35 20.41
N LEU A 579 1.39 -26.55 19.96
CA LEU A 579 2.09 -27.80 20.32
C LEU A 579 3.53 -27.84 19.78
N SER A 580 3.83 -27.13 18.71
CA SER A 580 5.16 -27.11 18.08
C SER A 580 6.11 -26.07 18.72
N GLU A 581 5.62 -25.07 19.46
CA GLU A 581 6.43 -24.00 20.02
C GLU A 581 7.56 -24.48 20.95
N PRO A 582 7.34 -25.43 21.87
CA PRO A 582 8.42 -25.99 22.70
C PRO A 582 9.51 -26.69 21.86
N ILE A 583 9.12 -27.34 20.77
CA ILE A 583 10.04 -28.06 19.88
C ILE A 583 10.93 -27.05 19.16
N ASP A 584 10.37 -26.01 18.61
CA ASP A 584 11.12 -24.96 17.89
C ASP A 584 12.01 -24.15 18.84
N THR A 585 11.53 -23.88 20.06
CA THR A 585 12.36 -23.30 21.12
C THR A 585 13.56 -24.20 21.44
N ALA A 586 13.37 -25.52 21.54
CA ALA A 586 14.46 -26.46 21.79
C ALA A 586 15.47 -26.52 20.62
N ARG A 587 15.01 -26.33 19.36
CA ARG A 587 15.90 -26.22 18.19
C ARG A 587 16.78 -24.98 18.28
N VAL A 588 16.26 -23.84 18.67
CA VAL A 588 17.02 -22.59 18.91
C VAL A 588 18.06 -22.81 20.04
N GLN A 589 17.66 -23.46 21.14
CA GLN A 589 18.58 -23.77 22.24
C GLN A 589 19.73 -24.70 21.81
N ALA A 590 19.43 -25.71 21.00
CA ALA A 590 20.45 -26.62 20.47
C ALA A 590 21.43 -25.89 19.53
N ALA A 591 20.92 -25.03 18.65
CA ALA A 591 21.75 -24.21 17.75
C ALA A 591 22.63 -23.23 18.53
N TYR A 592 22.10 -22.61 19.60
CA TYR A 592 22.89 -21.76 20.48
C TYR A 592 24.04 -22.53 21.15
N LYS A 593 23.79 -23.73 21.73
CA LYS A 593 24.85 -24.56 22.32
C LYS A 593 25.91 -24.93 21.32
N LEU A 594 25.55 -25.25 20.08
CA LEU A 594 26.49 -25.52 19.00
C LEU A 594 27.32 -24.27 18.67
N ALA A 595 26.71 -23.10 18.54
CA ALA A 595 27.41 -21.85 18.28
C ALA A 595 28.38 -21.49 19.44
N ALA A 596 27.94 -21.65 20.70
CA ALA A 596 28.76 -21.42 21.88
C ALA A 596 30.01 -22.33 21.91
N SER A 597 29.84 -23.62 21.59
CA SER A 597 30.95 -24.57 21.47
C SER A 597 31.92 -24.16 20.36
N ARG A 598 31.43 -23.79 19.18
CA ARG A 598 32.26 -23.32 18.05
C ARG A 598 33.07 -22.07 18.41
N LEU A 599 32.46 -21.15 19.15
CA LEU A 599 33.08 -19.88 19.53
C LEU A 599 33.88 -19.95 20.84
N ASN A 600 33.89 -21.11 21.50
CA ASN A 600 34.53 -21.34 22.79
C ASN A 600 34.08 -20.35 23.88
N VAL A 601 32.76 -20.09 23.94
CA VAL A 601 32.12 -19.25 24.97
C VAL A 601 31.24 -20.08 25.90
N PRO A 602 31.05 -19.69 27.18
CA PRO A 602 30.18 -20.39 28.11
C PRO A 602 28.72 -20.41 27.67
N VAL A 603 28.06 -21.53 27.87
CA VAL A 603 26.61 -21.67 27.64
C VAL A 603 25.83 -21.08 28.82
N LEU A 604 24.96 -20.12 28.54
CA LEU A 604 23.94 -19.64 29.49
C LEU A 604 22.61 -20.33 29.14
N GLU A 605 22.05 -21.10 30.07
CA GLU A 605 20.82 -21.84 29.80
C GLU A 605 19.61 -20.92 29.63
N THR A 606 19.57 -19.81 30.35
CA THR A 606 18.49 -18.82 30.28
C THR A 606 19.07 -17.42 30.12
N PRO A 607 18.61 -16.64 29.12
CA PRO A 607 19.01 -15.24 28.99
C PRO A 607 18.61 -14.43 30.22
N VAL A 608 19.52 -13.61 30.73
CA VAL A 608 19.25 -12.75 31.90
C VAL A 608 18.74 -11.39 31.37
N PRO A 609 17.57 -10.91 31.85
CA PRO A 609 17.12 -9.57 31.53
C PRO A 609 18.09 -8.50 32.07
N THR A 610 18.29 -7.44 31.32
CA THR A 610 19.01 -6.25 31.80
C THR A 610 18.14 -5.48 32.81
N ASP A 611 18.74 -4.55 33.56
CA ASP A 611 17.99 -3.66 34.45
C ASP A 611 16.97 -2.80 33.68
N ALA A 612 17.32 -2.32 32.48
CA ALA A 612 16.44 -1.57 31.61
C ALA A 612 15.24 -2.42 31.14
N GLU A 613 15.45 -3.67 30.73
CA GLU A 613 14.37 -4.60 30.36
C GLU A 613 13.49 -4.93 31.55
N THR A 614 14.07 -5.14 32.74
CA THR A 614 13.33 -5.38 33.98
C THR A 614 12.46 -4.18 34.34
N ALA A 615 12.96 -2.96 34.17
CA ALA A 615 12.16 -1.75 34.37
C ALA A 615 11.04 -1.61 33.34
N ALA A 616 11.34 -1.81 32.05
CA ALA A 616 10.37 -1.72 30.96
C ALA A 616 9.27 -2.76 31.05
N SER A 617 9.53 -3.95 31.61
CA SER A 617 8.53 -5.01 31.81
C SER A 617 7.41 -4.63 32.79
N LYS A 618 7.61 -3.60 33.60
CA LYS A 618 6.64 -3.08 34.59
C LYS A 618 5.81 -1.91 34.05
N LEU A 619 6.16 -1.32 32.92
CA LEU A 619 5.52 -0.14 32.36
C LEU A 619 4.50 -0.55 31.30
N ILE A 620 3.23 -0.17 31.47
CA ILE A 620 2.14 -0.53 30.57
C ILE A 620 1.59 0.77 29.95
N PRO A 621 1.86 1.04 28.65
CA PRO A 621 1.31 2.19 27.97
C PRO A 621 -0.12 1.92 27.52
N SER A 622 -0.98 2.93 27.65
CA SER A 622 -2.37 2.91 27.20
C SER A 622 -2.72 4.17 26.47
N LYS A 623 -3.50 4.08 25.40
CA LYS A 623 -4.05 5.23 24.69
C LYS A 623 -4.92 6.06 25.64
N LYS A 624 -4.73 7.37 25.63
CA LYS A 624 -5.63 8.27 26.35
C LYS A 624 -6.92 8.47 25.56
N PRO A 625 -8.10 8.30 26.18
CA PRO A 625 -9.37 8.49 25.47
C PRO A 625 -9.45 9.88 24.83
N GLY A 626 -9.93 9.93 23.57
CA GLY A 626 -10.06 11.17 22.80
C GLY A 626 -8.76 11.69 22.17
N SER A 627 -7.61 11.06 22.40
CA SER A 627 -6.37 11.43 21.70
C SER A 627 -6.39 10.92 20.25
N THR A 628 -5.90 11.77 19.32
CA THR A 628 -5.74 11.42 17.90
C THR A 628 -4.27 11.18 17.57
N THR A 629 -3.98 10.32 16.57
CA THR A 629 -2.61 9.97 16.17
C THR A 629 -1.86 11.10 15.49
N GLN A 630 -2.57 12.09 14.96
CA GLN A 630 -1.97 13.24 14.30
C GLN A 630 -2.43 14.55 14.93
N PRO A 631 -1.52 15.52 15.06
CA PRO A 631 -1.91 16.90 15.27
C PRO A 631 -2.84 17.33 14.11
N SER A 632 -3.90 18.05 14.42
CA SER A 632 -4.74 18.70 13.42
C SER A 632 -3.94 19.86 12.79
N GLY A 633 -3.06 19.55 11.82
CA GLY A 633 -2.22 20.52 11.13
C GLY A 633 -0.93 19.88 10.60
N PRO A 634 -0.21 20.58 9.73
CA PRO A 634 1.11 20.14 9.30
C PRO A 634 2.01 19.97 10.54
N PRO A 635 2.91 18.96 10.54
CA PRO A 635 3.82 18.77 11.67
C PRO A 635 4.61 20.05 11.93
N ALA A 636 4.69 20.45 13.20
CA ALA A 636 5.51 21.60 13.58
C ALA A 636 6.93 21.43 13.01
N PRO A 637 7.55 22.53 12.53
CA PRO A 637 8.92 22.47 12.02
C PRO A 637 9.82 21.86 13.08
N ARG A 638 10.52 20.79 12.73
CA ARG A 638 11.44 20.12 13.64
C ARG A 638 12.68 21.01 13.82
N ASP A 639 13.11 21.20 15.06
CA ASP A 639 14.42 21.76 15.34
C ASP A 639 15.50 20.90 14.65
N PRO A 640 16.30 21.47 13.74
CA PRO A 640 17.36 20.71 13.06
C PRO A 640 18.38 20.10 14.02
N ASN A 641 18.53 20.69 15.22
CA ASN A 641 19.44 20.25 16.26
C ASN A 641 18.81 19.25 17.26
N ALA A 642 17.50 19.02 17.16
CA ALA A 642 16.85 18.04 18.02
C ALA A 642 17.33 16.61 17.66
N PRO A 643 17.58 15.74 18.65
CA PRO A 643 17.92 14.36 18.39
C PRO A 643 16.82 13.68 17.56
N PRO A 644 17.16 12.69 16.71
CA PRO A 644 16.14 11.96 15.97
C PRO A 644 15.08 11.37 16.90
N PRO A 645 13.82 11.26 16.45
CA PRO A 645 12.78 10.61 17.25
C PRO A 645 13.25 9.20 17.59
N PRO A 646 12.96 8.71 18.80
CA PRO A 646 13.42 7.39 19.25
C PRO A 646 12.88 6.27 18.36
N LEU A 647 11.66 6.42 17.88
CA LEU A 647 11.04 5.57 16.87
C LEU A 647 10.43 6.49 15.78
N ALA A 648 10.57 6.10 14.52
CA ALA A 648 10.04 6.85 13.39
C ALA A 648 9.29 5.94 12.42
N GLY A 649 8.46 6.51 11.54
CA GLY A 649 7.76 5.78 10.50
C GLY A 649 6.93 4.61 11.05
N TYR A 650 7.10 3.44 10.46
CA TYR A 650 6.31 2.25 10.79
C TYR A 650 6.61 1.69 12.18
N TYR A 651 7.83 1.85 12.70
CA TYR A 651 8.15 1.50 14.09
C TYR A 651 7.27 2.25 15.09
N ALA A 652 7.07 3.55 14.87
CA ALA A 652 6.23 4.37 15.74
C ALA A 652 4.75 4.00 15.60
N MET A 653 4.30 3.66 14.40
CA MET A 653 2.93 3.23 14.13
C MET A 653 2.63 1.90 14.82
N GLU A 654 3.49 0.90 14.65
CA GLU A 654 3.36 -0.40 15.29
C GLU A 654 3.46 -0.32 16.82
N ALA A 655 4.39 0.49 17.35
CA ALA A 655 4.49 0.70 18.79
C ALA A 655 3.17 1.23 19.38
N ARG A 656 2.53 2.19 18.70
CA ARG A 656 1.20 2.70 19.10
C ARG A 656 0.14 1.63 19.03
N ASN A 657 0.13 0.84 17.96
CA ASN A 657 -0.84 -0.23 17.75
C ASN A 657 -0.72 -1.34 18.78
N PHE A 658 0.50 -1.73 19.18
CA PHE A 658 0.74 -2.71 20.24
C PHE A 658 0.38 -2.21 21.64
N ALA A 659 0.27 -0.90 21.85
CA ALA A 659 -0.03 -0.30 23.15
C ALA A 659 -1.53 -0.39 23.49
N ASP A 660 -2.00 -1.60 23.73
CA ASP A 660 -3.40 -1.95 23.99
C ASP A 660 -3.82 -1.82 25.48
N GLY A 661 -2.92 -1.34 26.33
CA GLY A 661 -3.15 -1.23 27.79
C GLY A 661 -2.92 -2.53 28.55
N THR A 662 -2.49 -3.59 27.89
CA THR A 662 -2.17 -4.89 28.53
C THR A 662 -0.70 -5.26 28.41
N ARG A 663 -0.07 -4.93 27.27
CA ARG A 663 1.34 -5.20 27.01
C ARG A 663 2.24 -4.19 27.72
N SER A 664 3.29 -4.71 28.33
CA SER A 664 4.38 -3.89 28.84
C SER A 664 5.24 -3.32 27.69
N ILE A 665 6.00 -2.26 27.98
CA ILE A 665 6.93 -1.67 27.02
C ILE A 665 7.96 -2.71 26.54
N LEU A 666 8.39 -3.64 27.40
CA LEU A 666 9.28 -4.72 26.98
C LEU A 666 8.61 -5.68 26.00
N GLU A 667 7.34 -6.07 26.22
CA GLU A 667 6.60 -6.91 25.27
C GLU A 667 6.38 -6.21 23.94
N ILE A 668 6.12 -4.90 23.95
CA ILE A 668 6.03 -4.09 22.70
C ILE A 668 7.39 -4.05 21.98
N ARG A 669 8.49 -3.80 22.71
CA ARG A 669 9.84 -3.85 22.15
C ARG A 669 10.12 -5.20 21.50
N ASN A 670 9.76 -6.29 22.14
CA ASN A 670 9.98 -7.63 21.64
C ASN A 670 9.17 -7.91 20.36
N ALA A 671 7.95 -7.43 20.28
CA ALA A 671 7.14 -7.52 19.06
C ALA A 671 7.75 -6.71 17.90
N LEU A 672 8.17 -5.46 18.17
CA LEU A 672 8.86 -4.62 17.17
C LEU A 672 10.16 -5.26 16.68
N ALA A 673 10.94 -5.85 17.60
CA ALA A 673 12.21 -6.49 17.24
C ALA A 673 12.01 -7.74 16.36
N ALA A 674 10.93 -8.47 16.54
CA ALA A 674 10.61 -9.63 15.71
C ALA A 674 10.18 -9.23 14.29
N GLU A 675 9.56 -8.07 14.12
CA GLU A 675 9.10 -7.57 12.83
C GLU A 675 10.21 -6.88 12.05
N PHE A 676 10.92 -5.95 12.67
CA PHE A 676 11.83 -5.01 12.01
C PHE A 676 13.32 -5.29 12.29
N GLY A 677 13.62 -6.20 13.20
CA GLY A 677 14.97 -6.42 13.73
C GLY A 677 15.19 -5.73 15.07
N PRO A 678 16.36 -5.96 15.71
CA PRO A 678 16.63 -5.51 17.08
C PRO A 678 16.39 -4.02 17.31
N VAL A 679 15.64 -3.67 18.34
CA VAL A 679 15.33 -2.31 18.77
C VAL A 679 15.80 -2.14 20.22
N ALA A 680 16.42 -1.00 20.55
CA ALA A 680 16.83 -0.71 21.91
C ALA A 680 15.61 -0.47 22.82
N VAL A 681 15.61 -1.09 24.00
CA VAL A 681 14.48 -0.93 24.94
C VAL A 681 14.33 0.52 25.39
N ASP A 682 15.43 1.25 25.54
CA ASP A 682 15.42 2.66 25.94
C ASP A 682 14.76 3.57 24.92
N ASP A 683 14.85 3.25 23.63
CA ASP A 683 14.17 4.00 22.57
C ASP A 683 12.64 3.82 22.66
N VAL A 684 12.17 2.62 22.95
CA VAL A 684 10.73 2.36 23.11
C VAL A 684 10.22 3.02 24.40
N VAL A 685 10.98 2.99 25.50
CA VAL A 685 10.64 3.70 26.74
C VAL A 685 10.58 5.20 26.49
N ARG A 686 11.57 5.78 25.81
CA ARG A 686 11.60 7.22 25.48
C ARG A 686 10.40 7.60 24.61
N PHE A 687 10.08 6.80 23.60
CA PHE A 687 8.93 7.03 22.72
C PHE A 687 7.63 7.18 23.53
N PHE A 688 7.32 6.23 24.42
CA PHE A 688 6.10 6.30 25.22
C PHE A 688 6.14 7.39 26.29
N ARG A 689 7.30 7.72 26.85
CA ARG A 689 7.44 8.84 27.77
C ARG A 689 7.20 10.21 27.09
N ASP A 690 7.66 10.34 25.85
CA ASP A 690 7.41 11.55 25.07
C ASP A 690 5.93 11.66 24.65
N ALA A 691 5.30 10.52 24.30
CA ALA A 691 3.87 10.45 24.02
C ALA A 691 3.01 10.72 25.27
N GLU A 692 3.45 10.31 26.47
CA GLU A 692 2.81 10.65 27.75
C GLU A 692 2.88 12.15 28.03
N LYS A 693 4.05 12.78 27.85
CA LYS A 693 4.22 14.23 27.97
C LYS A 693 3.36 15.01 26.98
N ALA A 694 3.23 14.48 25.74
CA ALA A 694 2.35 15.04 24.72
C ALA A 694 0.85 14.81 25.00
N GLY A 695 0.51 14.04 26.04
CA GLY A 695 -0.87 13.81 26.45
C GLY A 695 -1.64 12.80 25.58
N THR A 696 -0.94 12.03 24.74
CA THR A 696 -1.57 11.02 23.87
C THR A 696 -1.66 9.64 24.52
N PHE A 697 -0.75 9.33 25.44
CA PHE A 697 -0.71 8.09 26.22
C PHE A 697 -0.69 8.34 27.73
N THR A 698 -0.98 7.30 28.48
CA THR A 698 -0.72 7.16 29.91
C THR A 698 0.12 5.91 30.14
N ILE A 699 1.03 5.93 31.11
CA ILE A 699 1.86 4.78 31.47
C ILE A 699 1.55 4.35 32.89
N ALA A 700 0.92 3.16 33.02
CA ALA A 700 0.69 2.53 34.32
C ALA A 700 1.89 1.68 34.72
N THR A 701 2.12 1.54 36.04
CA THR A 701 3.10 0.59 36.58
C THR A 701 2.38 -0.68 37.03
N LYS A 702 2.81 -1.83 36.54
CA LYS A 702 2.30 -3.14 36.97
C LYS A 702 2.63 -3.34 38.43
N THR A 703 1.63 -3.27 39.31
CA THR A 703 1.78 -3.60 40.75
C THR A 703 1.90 -5.12 40.88
N GLU A 704 2.94 -5.59 41.58
CA GLU A 704 3.02 -7.02 41.96
C GLU A 704 1.76 -7.40 42.72
N PRO A 705 1.15 -8.58 42.45
CA PRO A 705 0.07 -9.06 43.27
C PRO A 705 0.62 -9.24 44.70
N LEU A 706 -0.04 -8.60 45.66
CA LEU A 706 0.27 -8.75 47.09
C LEU A 706 0.36 -10.24 47.41
N LYS A 707 1.56 -10.73 47.74
CA LYS A 707 1.77 -12.09 48.23
C LYS A 707 0.81 -12.26 49.41
N SER A 708 -0.22 -13.08 49.24
CA SER A 708 -1.12 -13.43 50.33
C SER A 708 -0.27 -13.94 51.48
N LYS A 709 -0.22 -13.19 52.59
CA LYS A 709 0.36 -13.67 53.83
C LYS A 709 -0.43 -14.94 54.23
N LYS A 710 0.18 -16.11 54.02
CA LYS A 710 -0.29 -17.34 54.65
C LYS A 710 -0.31 -17.05 56.18
N LYS A 711 -1.51 -16.88 56.73
CA LYS A 711 -1.69 -16.97 58.19
C LYS A 711 -1.22 -18.36 58.62
N LYS A 712 -0.24 -18.36 59.54
CA LYS A 712 0.16 -19.56 60.28
C LYS A 712 -0.99 -20.05 61.19
#